data_aef9557413c425dbca43eb9df15062c3
#
_entry.id   aef9557413c425dbca43eb9df15062c3
#
_cell.length_a   1.000
_cell.length_b   1.000
_cell.length_c   1.000
_cell.angle_alpha   90.00
_cell.angle_beta   90.00
_cell.angle_gamma   90.00
#
_symmetry.space_group_name_H-M   'P 1'
#
loop_
_entity.id
_entity.type
_entity.pdbx_description
1 polymer ?
#
loop_
_entity_poly.entity_id
_entity_poly.type
_entity_poly.pdbx_seq_one_letter_code
_entity_poly.pdbx_strand_id
1 'polypeptide(L)'
;MAQLTNRGALQKARETYKKALDAEQHKILVCAGNGCIASGSLAVYDKLAEIIKAKNVPCSLELKEEPGHPVGLKKGGCPGFCNQSVLVVVEPDGWLYTKVRPEDAEEIVETTIKQGKPVERLAFKGPDGTSILQKDEIPFYKKQTRIVLEQNGKISAESIKEYLAVGGYRAFEKVLFDMTPEAVCKEVADSSLRGRGGAGFPAGQKWGDTLKAQGSPKYVVCNGDEGDPGAFMDQSVMEGIPHQMIEGMLIAAKAIGANQGYIYVRAEYPRAVERLRLAIAQAEAYGILGDNILGTDFSFKLTIYRGAGAFVCGEGSALMGSIEGRRGMPRVKRYRSTERGLYEKPTVLNNVETYANVPLIINKGAAWYKGIGPATSPGTKTFALTGKIVNTGLIEVPMGTKLREIIYDIGGGILNGKKFKAVQIGGPSGGCLTEADLDMPLDFDSVPKAGAIIGSGGLVVMDETNCMIEIARFFMKFTQKESCGKCVPCREGTLRMLEILERIVAGAGQDGDIKLLDELSVTVSKAALCGLGKTAPNPVISTLKRFRNEYEDHIYKHQCTAGECQKLKKLSIDPNNCSGCGACSKVCPAGAITQQDKVLEGKKKAYYVLNESTCIKCFSCLEKCKFNAIKEEA
;
A
#
# COMPACT_ATOMS: atom_id res chain seq x y z
N MET A 1 -23.13 -25.09 11.12
CA MET A 1 -24.29 -24.29 10.67
C MET A 1 -24.87 -24.90 9.40
N ALA A 2 -26.19 -24.87 9.22
CA ALA A 2 -26.81 -25.36 7.97
C ALA A 2 -26.49 -24.38 6.83
N GLN A 3 -26.24 -24.94 5.65
CA GLN A 3 -26.03 -24.19 4.42
C GLN A 3 -27.27 -23.31 4.13
N LEU A 4 -27.07 -22.08 3.73
CA LEU A 4 -28.14 -21.17 3.31
C LEU A 4 -28.65 -21.61 1.93
N THR A 5 -29.90 -22.02 1.85
CA THR A 5 -30.45 -22.65 0.64
C THR A 5 -31.37 -21.73 -0.17
N ASN A 6 -31.60 -20.50 0.29
CA ASN A 6 -32.48 -19.56 -0.40
C ASN A 6 -32.27 -18.11 0.11
N ARG A 7 -32.89 -17.17 -0.59
CA ARG A 7 -32.88 -15.74 -0.25
C ARG A 7 -33.31 -15.45 1.19
N GLY A 8 -34.44 -16.06 1.63
CA GLY A 8 -34.98 -15.81 2.97
C GLY A 8 -34.05 -16.29 4.09
N ALA A 9 -33.32 -17.41 3.87
CA ALA A 9 -32.32 -17.90 4.81
C ALA A 9 -31.14 -16.93 4.97
N LEU A 10 -30.66 -16.33 3.87
CA LEU A 10 -29.62 -15.31 3.90
C LEU A 10 -30.06 -14.03 4.63
N GLN A 11 -31.29 -13.56 4.37
CA GLN A 11 -31.87 -12.40 5.05
C GLN A 11 -32.01 -12.65 6.55
N LYS A 12 -32.56 -13.80 6.94
CA LYS A 12 -32.67 -14.20 8.35
C LYS A 12 -31.31 -14.30 9.03
N ALA A 13 -30.29 -14.85 8.35
CA ALA A 13 -28.94 -14.93 8.90
C ALA A 13 -28.37 -13.52 9.19
N ARG A 14 -28.51 -12.57 8.26
CA ARG A 14 -28.09 -11.17 8.49
C ARG A 14 -28.79 -10.55 9.69
N GLU A 15 -30.10 -10.71 9.81
CA GLU A 15 -30.88 -10.17 10.93
C GLU A 15 -30.45 -10.79 12.26
N THR A 16 -30.25 -12.12 12.28
CA THR A 16 -29.82 -12.86 13.47
C THR A 16 -28.44 -12.38 13.93
N TYR A 17 -27.47 -12.31 13.02
CA TYR A 17 -26.13 -11.85 13.37
C TYR A 17 -26.07 -10.37 13.69
N LYS A 18 -26.91 -9.55 13.04
CA LYS A 18 -27.03 -8.13 13.39
C LYS A 18 -27.50 -7.97 14.83
N LYS A 19 -28.58 -8.67 15.23
CA LYS A 19 -29.07 -8.65 16.61
C LYS A 19 -28.01 -9.11 17.61
N ALA A 20 -27.27 -10.16 17.28
CA ALA A 20 -26.18 -10.67 18.12
C ALA A 20 -25.01 -9.68 18.24
N LEU A 21 -24.64 -9.01 17.14
CA LEU A 21 -23.56 -8.01 17.12
C LEU A 21 -23.97 -6.73 17.86
N ASP A 22 -25.23 -6.29 17.70
CA ASP A 22 -25.77 -5.10 18.37
C ASP A 22 -25.94 -5.33 19.89
N ALA A 23 -25.99 -6.58 20.35
CA ALA A 23 -26.02 -6.93 21.77
C ALA A 23 -24.64 -6.82 22.45
N GLU A 24 -23.56 -6.82 21.70
CA GLU A 24 -22.22 -6.51 22.22
C GLU A 24 -22.11 -5.01 22.53
N GLN A 25 -22.22 -4.65 23.82
CA GLN A 25 -22.14 -3.26 24.28
C GLN A 25 -20.79 -2.63 24.02
N HIS A 26 -19.71 -3.41 24.18
CA HIS A 26 -18.33 -3.00 23.87
C HIS A 26 -17.66 -4.05 22.99
N LYS A 27 -17.04 -3.60 21.92
CA LYS A 27 -16.20 -4.41 21.03
C LYS A 27 -14.77 -3.90 21.08
N ILE A 28 -13.87 -4.73 21.55
CA ILE A 28 -12.43 -4.45 21.60
C ILE A 28 -11.80 -5.08 20.35
N LEU A 29 -11.39 -4.26 19.42
CA LEU A 29 -10.78 -4.71 18.16
C LEU A 29 -9.28 -4.43 18.18
N VAL A 30 -8.51 -5.49 18.37
CA VAL A 30 -7.05 -5.41 18.27
C VAL A 30 -6.65 -5.49 16.79
N CYS A 31 -5.89 -4.51 16.32
CA CYS A 31 -5.45 -4.49 14.94
C CYS A 31 -4.58 -5.72 14.60
N ALA A 32 -5.02 -6.51 13.63
CA ALA A 32 -4.31 -7.69 13.14
C ALA A 32 -3.74 -7.49 11.71
N GLY A 33 -3.46 -6.25 11.30
CA GLY A 33 -2.68 -5.96 10.10
C GLY A 33 -1.18 -6.18 10.33
N ASN A 34 -0.42 -6.46 9.28
CA ASN A 34 0.99 -6.88 9.35
C ASN A 34 1.88 -5.95 10.17
N GLY A 35 1.75 -4.62 10.03
CA GLY A 35 2.54 -3.67 10.81
C GLY A 35 2.30 -3.77 12.32
N CYS A 36 1.03 -3.89 12.74
CA CYS A 36 0.68 -4.07 14.15
C CYS A 36 1.12 -5.44 14.69
N ILE A 37 1.04 -6.49 13.88
CA ILE A 37 1.52 -7.82 14.28
C ILE A 37 3.03 -7.81 14.49
N ALA A 38 3.78 -7.20 13.57
CA ALA A 38 5.22 -7.03 13.73
C ALA A 38 5.58 -6.22 14.99
N SER A 39 4.67 -5.34 15.44
CA SER A 39 4.80 -4.56 16.68
C SER A 39 4.23 -5.27 17.92
N GLY A 40 3.79 -6.53 17.80
CA GLY A 40 3.34 -7.35 18.95
C GLY A 40 1.84 -7.34 19.23
N SER A 41 0.98 -6.98 18.29
CA SER A 41 -0.48 -6.88 18.51
C SER A 41 -1.13 -8.21 18.89
N LEU A 42 -0.62 -9.34 18.40
CA LEU A 42 -1.15 -10.66 18.80
C LEU A 42 -0.86 -10.94 20.28
N ALA A 43 0.30 -10.57 20.81
CA ALA A 43 0.61 -10.67 22.22
C ALA A 43 -0.33 -9.81 23.08
N VAL A 44 -0.72 -8.60 22.60
CA VAL A 44 -1.74 -7.77 23.24
C VAL A 44 -3.09 -8.48 23.25
N TYR A 45 -3.51 -9.05 22.12
CA TYR A 45 -4.77 -9.80 22.02
C TYR A 45 -4.79 -11.00 22.97
N ASP A 46 -3.73 -11.81 22.97
CA ASP A 46 -3.64 -13.00 23.79
C ASP A 46 -3.64 -12.65 25.28
N LYS A 47 -2.96 -11.55 25.67
CA LYS A 47 -2.95 -11.06 27.05
C LYS A 47 -4.31 -10.52 27.49
N LEU A 48 -5.02 -9.82 26.64
CA LEU A 48 -6.41 -9.40 26.90
C LEU A 48 -7.31 -10.62 27.12
N ALA A 49 -7.22 -11.63 26.25
CA ALA A 49 -8.01 -12.85 26.35
C ALA A 49 -7.70 -13.63 27.64
N GLU A 50 -6.41 -13.75 28.03
CA GLU A 50 -5.97 -14.35 29.27
C GLU A 50 -6.59 -13.69 30.50
N ILE A 51 -6.48 -12.33 30.58
CA ILE A 51 -6.98 -11.56 31.72
C ILE A 51 -8.51 -11.61 31.80
N ILE A 52 -9.20 -11.47 30.67
CA ILE A 52 -10.66 -11.60 30.56
C ILE A 52 -11.10 -12.95 31.14
N LYS A 53 -10.43 -14.02 30.74
CA LYS A 53 -10.70 -15.37 31.25
C LYS A 53 -10.39 -15.50 32.74
N ALA A 54 -9.23 -15.05 33.19
CA ALA A 54 -8.80 -15.12 34.60
C ALA A 54 -9.72 -14.34 35.55
N LYS A 55 -10.27 -13.23 35.08
CA LYS A 55 -11.20 -12.38 35.86
C LYS A 55 -12.68 -12.75 35.65
N ASN A 56 -12.98 -13.84 34.94
CA ASN A 56 -14.33 -14.29 34.61
C ASN A 56 -15.22 -13.19 33.99
N VAL A 57 -14.64 -12.33 33.16
CA VAL A 57 -15.40 -11.27 32.45
C VAL A 57 -16.19 -11.93 31.33
N PRO A 58 -17.52 -11.74 31.25
CA PRO A 58 -18.35 -12.25 30.16
C PRO A 58 -17.93 -11.63 28.84
N CYS A 59 -17.27 -12.40 27.96
CA CYS A 59 -16.72 -11.92 26.69
C CYS A 59 -16.89 -12.96 25.57
N SER A 60 -17.29 -12.47 24.38
CA SER A 60 -17.37 -13.26 23.16
C SER A 60 -16.11 -13.08 22.31
N LEU A 61 -15.42 -14.17 22.00
CA LEU A 61 -14.31 -14.16 21.02
C LEU A 61 -14.83 -14.32 19.59
N GLU A 62 -15.98 -14.98 19.41
CA GLU A 62 -16.65 -15.19 18.15
C GLU A 62 -18.12 -14.81 18.24
N LEU A 63 -18.66 -14.20 17.19
CA LEU A 63 -20.08 -13.93 17.09
C LEU A 63 -20.89 -15.23 16.96
N LYS A 64 -21.89 -15.42 17.84
CA LYS A 64 -22.81 -16.57 17.83
C LYS A 64 -24.20 -16.13 17.32
N GLU A 65 -25.07 -17.08 17.05
CA GLU A 65 -26.46 -16.79 16.61
C GLU A 65 -27.30 -16.20 17.75
N GLU A 66 -27.13 -16.72 18.94
CA GLU A 66 -27.74 -16.18 20.14
C GLU A 66 -26.95 -14.98 20.65
N PRO A 67 -27.61 -13.94 21.17
CA PRO A 67 -26.93 -12.84 21.84
C PRO A 67 -25.99 -13.39 22.90
N GLY A 68 -24.70 -13.13 22.74
CA GLY A 68 -23.66 -13.61 23.63
C GLY A 68 -23.45 -12.69 24.82
N HIS A 69 -22.22 -12.53 25.18
CA HIS A 69 -21.80 -11.62 26.26
C HIS A 69 -21.81 -10.16 25.80
N PRO A 70 -21.95 -9.21 26.72
CA PRO A 70 -21.98 -7.77 26.41
C PRO A 70 -20.65 -7.23 25.86
N VAL A 71 -19.58 -8.01 25.93
CA VAL A 71 -18.25 -7.63 25.45
C VAL A 71 -17.81 -8.59 24.34
N GLY A 72 -17.26 -8.04 23.27
CA GLY A 72 -16.57 -8.79 22.21
C GLY A 72 -15.08 -8.44 22.17
N LEU A 73 -14.20 -9.44 22.13
CA LEU A 73 -12.76 -9.27 21.84
C LEU A 73 -12.46 -9.87 20.47
N LYS A 74 -12.01 -9.05 19.53
CA LYS A 74 -11.88 -9.44 18.12
C LYS A 74 -10.50 -9.08 17.56
N LYS A 75 -10.07 -9.84 16.54
CA LYS A 75 -8.95 -9.46 15.67
C LYS A 75 -9.50 -8.67 14.49
N GLY A 76 -9.37 -7.36 14.53
CA GLY A 76 -9.84 -6.46 13.47
C GLY A 76 -8.87 -6.34 12.31
N GLY A 77 -9.34 -5.85 11.16
CA GLY A 77 -8.48 -5.40 10.08
C GLY A 77 -7.68 -4.14 10.47
N CYS A 78 -6.88 -3.63 9.53
CA CYS A 78 -6.02 -2.47 9.79
C CYS A 78 -6.82 -1.16 9.78
N PRO A 79 -6.91 -0.39 10.89
CA PRO A 79 -7.54 0.91 10.88
C PRO A 79 -6.73 1.98 10.12
N GLY A 80 -5.47 1.70 9.78
CA GLY A 80 -4.67 2.50 8.85
C GLY A 80 -3.57 3.36 9.46
N PHE A 81 -3.54 3.61 10.77
CA PHE A 81 -2.61 4.53 11.41
C PHE A 81 -1.31 3.83 11.86
N CYS A 82 -0.48 3.43 10.88
CA CYS A 82 0.61 2.46 11.08
C CYS A 82 1.72 2.92 12.04
N ASN A 83 2.09 4.21 12.05
CA ASN A 83 3.13 4.72 12.96
C ASN A 83 2.67 4.82 14.44
N GLN A 84 1.41 4.55 14.73
CA GLN A 84 0.87 4.50 16.09
C GLN A 84 0.61 3.06 16.58
N SER A 85 1.24 2.06 15.93
CA SER A 85 1.16 0.63 16.32
C SER A 85 1.58 0.42 17.78
N VAL A 86 0.93 -0.45 18.53
CA VAL A 86 -0.23 -1.29 18.26
C VAL A 86 -1.51 -0.50 18.49
N LEU A 87 -2.52 -0.72 17.61
CA LEU A 87 -3.81 -0.04 17.70
C LEU A 87 -4.87 -0.96 18.29
N VAL A 88 -5.68 -0.41 19.20
CA VAL A 88 -6.88 -1.06 19.72
C VAL A 88 -8.05 -0.09 19.57
N VAL A 89 -9.10 -0.53 18.87
CA VAL A 89 -10.34 0.25 18.69
C VAL A 89 -11.40 -0.27 19.64
N VAL A 90 -12.11 0.64 20.29
CA VAL A 90 -13.26 0.33 21.16
C VAL A 90 -14.52 0.86 20.51
N GLU A 91 -15.41 -0.04 20.12
CA GLU A 91 -16.70 0.27 19.52
C GLU A 91 -17.84 -0.09 20.50
N PRO A 92 -18.96 0.64 20.55
CA PRO A 92 -19.32 1.77 19.67
C PRO A 92 -18.79 3.14 20.10
N ASP A 93 -18.02 3.23 21.18
CA ASP A 93 -17.52 4.49 21.75
C ASP A 93 -16.60 5.25 20.78
N GLY A 94 -16.07 4.60 19.75
CA GLY A 94 -15.15 5.20 18.77
C GLY A 94 -13.78 5.56 19.34
N TRP A 95 -13.38 4.95 20.46
CA TRP A 95 -12.08 5.24 21.07
C TRP A 95 -10.96 4.52 20.33
N LEU A 96 -9.84 5.22 20.14
CA LEU A 96 -8.62 4.63 19.58
C LEU A 96 -7.49 4.70 20.59
N TYR A 97 -7.05 3.54 21.06
CA TYR A 97 -5.83 3.40 21.83
C TYR A 97 -4.65 3.17 20.89
N THR A 98 -3.56 3.88 21.17
CA THR A 98 -2.34 3.88 20.36
C THR A 98 -1.16 3.36 21.17
N LYS A 99 -0.18 2.75 20.49
CA LYS A 99 1.07 2.23 21.09
C LYS A 99 0.82 1.27 22.25
N VAL A 100 -0.27 0.50 22.18
CA VAL A 100 -0.69 -0.44 23.23
C VAL A 100 0.32 -1.58 23.34
N ARG A 101 0.64 -1.95 24.59
CA ARG A 101 1.54 -3.04 24.95
C ARG A 101 0.79 -4.12 25.72
N PRO A 102 1.33 -5.36 25.83
CA PRO A 102 0.71 -6.41 26.63
C PRO A 102 0.48 -6.02 28.09
N GLU A 103 1.35 -5.15 28.67
CA GLU A 103 1.26 -4.65 30.04
C GLU A 103 0.02 -3.76 30.27
N ASP A 104 -0.49 -3.14 29.21
CA ASP A 104 -1.69 -2.28 29.27
C ASP A 104 -2.99 -3.08 29.33
N ALA A 105 -2.94 -4.39 29.06
CA ALA A 105 -4.13 -5.23 28.94
C ALA A 105 -4.95 -5.28 30.23
N GLU A 106 -4.31 -5.30 31.39
CA GLU A 106 -5.02 -5.33 32.67
C GLU A 106 -5.82 -4.04 32.90
N GLU A 107 -5.21 -2.89 32.63
CA GLU A 107 -5.88 -1.58 32.77
C GLU A 107 -7.03 -1.44 31.77
N ILE A 108 -6.85 -1.91 30.52
CA ILE A 108 -7.94 -1.93 29.54
C ILE A 108 -9.12 -2.77 30.03
N VAL A 109 -8.86 -3.95 30.59
CA VAL A 109 -9.93 -4.81 31.13
C VAL A 109 -10.63 -4.14 32.31
N GLU A 110 -9.89 -3.60 33.28
CA GLU A 110 -10.48 -3.00 34.48
C GLU A 110 -11.21 -1.69 34.19
N THR A 111 -10.62 -0.82 33.35
CA THR A 111 -11.16 0.52 33.11
C THR A 111 -12.17 0.51 31.97
N THR A 112 -11.81 -0.06 30.82
CA THR A 112 -12.67 0.00 29.62
C THR A 112 -13.79 -1.04 29.70
N ILE A 113 -13.44 -2.30 29.94
CA ILE A 113 -14.43 -3.39 29.86
C ILE A 113 -15.35 -3.40 31.08
N LYS A 114 -14.81 -3.28 32.30
CA LYS A 114 -15.63 -3.36 33.51
C LYS A 114 -16.31 -2.06 33.92
N GLN A 115 -15.65 -0.92 33.69
CA GLN A 115 -16.18 0.38 34.16
C GLN A 115 -16.79 1.21 33.03
N GLY A 116 -16.63 0.81 31.74
CA GLY A 116 -17.11 1.59 30.60
C GLY A 116 -16.41 2.96 30.47
N LYS A 117 -15.14 3.07 30.90
CA LYS A 117 -14.38 4.31 30.86
C LYS A 117 -13.16 4.18 29.96
N PRO A 118 -12.72 5.27 29.32
CA PRO A 118 -11.50 5.23 28.51
C PRO A 118 -10.23 5.14 29.36
N VAL A 119 -9.18 4.56 28.79
CA VAL A 119 -7.82 4.64 29.33
C VAL A 119 -7.12 5.85 28.69
N GLU A 120 -7.24 7.02 29.32
CA GLU A 120 -6.80 8.33 28.80
C GLU A 120 -5.32 8.36 28.36
N ARG A 121 -4.43 7.65 29.07
CA ARG A 121 -3.00 7.63 28.71
C ARG A 121 -2.70 6.95 27.38
N LEU A 122 -3.60 6.07 26.90
CA LEU A 122 -3.49 5.37 25.63
C LEU A 122 -4.09 6.15 24.46
N ALA A 123 -4.71 7.32 24.72
CA ALA A 123 -5.21 8.20 23.68
C ALA A 123 -4.07 8.68 22.75
N PHE A 124 -4.42 8.99 21.52
CA PHE A 124 -3.48 9.60 20.57
C PHE A 124 -2.98 10.94 21.14
N LYS A 125 -1.67 11.18 21.06
CA LYS A 125 -1.05 12.45 21.42
C LYS A 125 -0.72 13.25 20.16
N GLY A 126 -1.37 14.39 20.01
CA GLY A 126 -1.05 15.35 18.95
C GLY A 126 0.34 15.96 19.12
N PRO A 127 0.88 16.62 18.09
CA PRO A 127 2.18 17.31 18.15
C PRO A 127 2.24 18.41 19.23
N ASP A 128 1.10 18.99 19.55
CA ASP A 128 0.90 20.01 20.60
C ASP A 128 0.70 19.42 22.00
N GLY A 129 0.76 18.10 22.15
CA GLY A 129 0.51 17.38 23.39
C GLY A 129 -0.97 17.12 23.69
N THR A 130 -1.90 17.57 22.85
CA THR A 130 -3.34 17.33 23.01
C THR A 130 -3.63 15.84 22.94
N SER A 131 -4.40 15.33 23.92
CA SER A 131 -4.90 13.95 23.91
C SER A 131 -6.21 13.87 23.13
N ILE A 132 -6.28 13.01 22.12
CA ILE A 132 -7.48 12.77 21.32
C ILE A 132 -7.83 11.29 21.40
N LEU A 133 -8.97 10.99 22.03
CA LEU A 133 -9.45 9.64 22.23
C LEU A 133 -10.38 9.17 21.09
N GLN A 134 -11.25 10.08 20.62
CA GLN A 134 -12.19 9.82 19.54
C GLN A 134 -11.45 9.68 18.21
N LYS A 135 -11.51 8.49 17.61
CA LYS A 135 -10.82 8.16 16.38
C LYS A 135 -11.12 9.16 15.26
N ASP A 136 -12.38 9.51 15.08
CA ASP A 136 -12.83 10.36 13.97
C ASP A 136 -12.44 11.85 14.16
N GLU A 137 -12.03 12.24 15.37
CA GLU A 137 -11.52 13.60 15.68
C GLU A 137 -10.00 13.70 15.45
N ILE A 138 -9.29 12.57 15.37
CA ILE A 138 -7.86 12.57 15.09
C ILE A 138 -7.63 13.14 13.69
N PRO A 139 -6.74 14.14 13.49
CA PRO A 139 -6.50 14.77 12.19
C PRO A 139 -6.25 13.77 11.05
N PHE A 140 -5.56 12.66 11.34
CA PHE A 140 -5.33 11.59 10.40
C PHE A 140 -6.62 11.00 9.81
N TYR A 141 -7.71 10.90 10.58
CA TYR A 141 -8.98 10.34 10.11
C TYR A 141 -9.98 11.39 9.65
N LYS A 142 -9.96 12.57 10.25
CA LYS A 142 -11.00 13.61 10.13
C LYS A 142 -11.30 14.04 8.69
N LYS A 143 -10.28 14.04 7.81
CA LYS A 143 -10.44 14.41 6.40
C LYS A 143 -10.52 13.23 5.44
N GLN A 144 -10.53 12.01 5.95
CA GLN A 144 -10.73 10.81 5.13
C GLN A 144 -12.22 10.57 4.87
N THR A 145 -12.52 10.00 3.72
CA THR A 145 -13.85 9.46 3.38
C THR A 145 -13.67 7.97 3.11
N ARG A 146 -13.90 7.17 4.13
CA ARG A 146 -13.66 5.73 4.08
C ARG A 146 -14.95 5.02 3.67
N ILE A 147 -15.02 4.55 2.43
CA ILE A 147 -16.14 3.74 1.92
C ILE A 147 -15.71 2.29 1.69
N VAL A 148 -14.57 2.05 1.06
CA VAL A 148 -13.99 0.70 0.91
C VAL A 148 -13.49 0.20 2.25
N LEU A 149 -12.77 1.05 2.99
CA LEU A 149 -12.17 0.71 4.29
C LEU A 149 -13.11 0.96 5.47
N GLU A 150 -14.40 1.24 5.24
CA GLU A 150 -15.36 1.58 6.30
C GLU A 150 -15.42 0.53 7.41
N GLN A 151 -15.45 -0.74 7.04
CA GLN A 151 -15.53 -1.87 7.98
C GLN A 151 -14.15 -2.36 8.44
N ASN A 152 -13.07 -1.88 7.82
CA ASN A 152 -11.71 -2.32 8.15
C ASN A 152 -11.29 -1.78 9.53
N GLY A 153 -11.17 -2.67 10.50
CA GLY A 153 -10.92 -2.35 11.90
C GLY A 153 -12.17 -2.09 12.74
N LYS A 154 -13.40 -2.30 12.19
CA LYS A 154 -14.67 -2.24 12.95
C LYS A 154 -15.32 -3.62 13.16
N ILE A 155 -14.96 -4.61 12.36
CA ILE A 155 -15.42 -5.98 12.47
C ILE A 155 -14.23 -6.95 12.48
N SER A 156 -14.49 -8.18 12.91
CA SER A 156 -13.51 -9.25 12.82
C SER A 156 -13.18 -9.57 11.36
N ALA A 157 -11.91 -9.54 11.01
CA ALA A 157 -11.43 -9.92 9.69
C ALA A 157 -11.55 -11.44 9.41
N GLU A 158 -11.87 -12.24 10.43
CA GLU A 158 -11.95 -13.71 10.40
C GLU A 158 -13.40 -14.23 10.39
N SER A 159 -14.43 -13.35 10.31
CA SER A 159 -15.81 -13.73 10.56
C SER A 159 -16.77 -13.32 9.46
N ILE A 160 -17.29 -14.30 8.69
CA ILE A 160 -18.41 -14.08 7.77
C ILE A 160 -19.67 -13.62 8.51
N LYS A 161 -19.86 -14.06 9.78
CA LYS A 161 -21.02 -13.70 10.60
C LYS A 161 -21.05 -12.20 10.86
N GLU A 162 -19.90 -11.62 11.22
CA GLU A 162 -19.81 -10.18 11.42
C GLU A 162 -19.94 -9.39 10.12
N TYR A 163 -19.41 -9.91 9.00
CA TYR A 163 -19.65 -9.32 7.69
C TYR A 163 -21.14 -9.35 7.31
N LEU A 164 -21.84 -10.46 7.54
CA LEU A 164 -23.30 -10.56 7.36
C LEU A 164 -24.05 -9.57 8.28
N ALA A 165 -23.64 -9.43 9.53
CA ALA A 165 -24.26 -8.53 10.51
C ALA A 165 -24.26 -7.06 10.05
N VAL A 166 -23.18 -6.63 9.37
CA VAL A 166 -23.08 -5.26 8.82
C VAL A 166 -23.65 -5.12 7.40
N GLY A 167 -24.42 -6.11 6.95
CA GLY A 167 -25.12 -6.08 5.66
C GLY A 167 -24.36 -6.71 4.50
N GLY A 168 -23.33 -7.49 4.78
CA GLY A 168 -22.57 -8.22 3.76
C GLY A 168 -23.44 -9.14 2.90
N TYR A 169 -23.00 -9.34 1.66
CA TYR A 169 -23.70 -10.10 0.61
C TYR A 169 -25.11 -9.60 0.25
N ARG A 170 -25.49 -8.39 0.70
CA ARG A 170 -26.76 -7.76 0.31
C ARG A 170 -26.74 -7.33 -1.15
N ALA A 171 -25.62 -6.80 -1.62
CA ALA A 171 -25.45 -6.43 -3.01
C ALA A 171 -25.51 -7.66 -3.93
N PHE A 172 -24.82 -8.72 -3.54
CA PHE A 172 -24.88 -9.98 -4.28
C PHE A 172 -26.28 -10.59 -4.30
N GLU A 173 -27.01 -10.60 -3.18
CA GLU A 173 -28.41 -11.01 -3.14
C GLU A 173 -29.27 -10.25 -4.16
N LYS A 174 -29.17 -8.91 -4.16
CA LYS A 174 -29.88 -8.05 -5.13
C LYS A 174 -29.55 -8.42 -6.57
N VAL A 175 -28.26 -8.64 -6.87
CA VAL A 175 -27.82 -9.05 -8.22
C VAL A 175 -28.33 -10.43 -8.59
N LEU A 176 -28.30 -11.38 -7.67
CA LEU A 176 -28.66 -12.76 -7.94
C LEU A 176 -30.15 -12.93 -8.26
N PHE A 177 -31.03 -12.21 -7.53
CA PHE A 177 -32.48 -12.39 -7.59
C PHE A 177 -33.22 -11.29 -8.34
N ASP A 178 -32.70 -10.05 -8.38
CA ASP A 178 -33.48 -8.89 -8.82
C ASP A 178 -32.90 -8.18 -10.05
N MET A 179 -31.69 -8.54 -10.51
CA MET A 179 -31.03 -7.82 -11.62
C MET A 179 -30.66 -8.77 -12.77
N THR A 180 -30.82 -8.29 -14.00
CA THR A 180 -30.28 -8.99 -15.17
C THR A 180 -28.78 -8.71 -15.31
N PRO A 181 -28.00 -9.55 -16.00
CA PRO A 181 -26.59 -9.33 -16.30
C PRO A 181 -26.30 -7.95 -16.92
N GLU A 182 -27.15 -7.53 -17.86
CA GLU A 182 -27.06 -6.23 -18.53
C GLU A 182 -27.29 -5.07 -17.56
N ALA A 183 -28.27 -5.20 -16.66
CA ALA A 183 -28.56 -4.19 -15.63
C ALA A 183 -27.39 -4.01 -14.67
N VAL A 184 -26.72 -5.09 -14.26
CA VAL A 184 -25.53 -5.04 -13.42
C VAL A 184 -24.37 -4.35 -14.15
N CYS A 185 -24.08 -4.75 -15.39
CA CYS A 185 -23.05 -4.11 -16.21
C CYS A 185 -23.32 -2.62 -16.40
N LYS A 186 -24.60 -2.26 -16.62
CA LYS A 186 -25.02 -0.86 -16.77
C LYS A 186 -24.83 -0.07 -15.48
N GLU A 187 -25.20 -0.61 -14.32
CA GLU A 187 -25.03 0.06 -13.02
C GLU A 187 -23.55 0.36 -12.73
N VAL A 188 -22.67 -0.61 -13.00
CA VAL A 188 -21.22 -0.41 -12.85
C VAL A 188 -20.68 0.59 -13.88
N ALA A 189 -21.20 0.61 -15.11
CA ALA A 189 -20.82 1.60 -16.12
C ALA A 189 -21.28 3.01 -15.77
N ASP A 190 -22.54 3.15 -15.34
CA ASP A 190 -23.15 4.43 -14.95
C ASP A 190 -22.45 5.04 -13.74
N SER A 191 -21.92 4.22 -12.82
CA SER A 191 -21.08 4.67 -11.70
C SER A 191 -19.76 5.32 -12.13
N SER A 192 -19.35 5.10 -13.37
CA SER A 192 -18.05 5.53 -13.91
C SER A 192 -16.83 5.01 -13.10
N LEU A 193 -16.97 3.86 -12.42
CA LEU A 193 -15.89 3.23 -11.69
C LEU A 193 -14.70 2.95 -12.61
N ARG A 194 -13.57 3.58 -12.34
CA ARG A 194 -12.29 3.32 -13.00
C ARG A 194 -11.48 2.32 -12.19
N GLY A 195 -10.74 1.44 -12.85
CA GLY A 195 -9.90 0.43 -12.21
C GLY A 195 -8.89 1.04 -11.23
N ARG A 196 -8.83 0.51 -10.01
CA ARG A 196 -8.00 1.01 -8.90
C ARG A 196 -6.57 0.47 -8.87
N GLY A 197 -6.24 -0.47 -9.77
CA GLY A 197 -4.90 -1.04 -9.89
C GLY A 197 -3.89 -0.20 -10.71
N GLY A 198 -4.18 1.07 -10.98
CA GLY A 198 -3.22 2.03 -11.55
C GLY A 198 -3.54 2.56 -12.94
N ALA A 199 -4.05 1.74 -13.85
CA ALA A 199 -4.33 2.15 -15.24
C ALA A 199 -5.63 2.95 -15.41
N GLY A 200 -6.54 2.94 -14.43
CA GLY A 200 -7.78 3.70 -14.48
C GLY A 200 -8.75 3.33 -15.60
N PHE A 201 -8.67 2.14 -16.16
CA PHE A 201 -9.59 1.72 -17.25
C PHE A 201 -11.03 1.53 -16.71
N PRO A 202 -12.09 1.98 -17.42
CA PRO A 202 -13.46 1.85 -16.96
C PRO A 202 -13.87 0.39 -16.69
N ALA A 203 -14.29 0.08 -15.47
CA ALA A 203 -14.65 -1.30 -15.07
C ALA A 203 -15.91 -1.78 -15.79
N GLY A 204 -16.94 -0.94 -15.87
CA GLY A 204 -18.21 -1.28 -16.54
C GLY A 204 -18.05 -1.59 -18.03
N GLN A 205 -17.12 -0.91 -18.72
CA GLN A 205 -16.79 -1.24 -20.11
C GLN A 205 -16.21 -2.64 -20.23
N LYS A 206 -15.26 -3.01 -19.37
CA LYS A 206 -14.72 -4.40 -19.36
C LYS A 206 -15.81 -5.44 -19.18
N TRP A 207 -16.73 -5.20 -18.24
CA TRP A 207 -17.81 -6.13 -17.94
C TRP A 207 -18.77 -6.26 -19.10
N GLY A 208 -19.22 -5.14 -19.69
CA GLY A 208 -20.09 -5.13 -20.85
C GLY A 208 -19.47 -5.79 -22.09
N ASP A 209 -18.16 -5.54 -22.35
CA ASP A 209 -17.43 -6.19 -23.45
C ASP A 209 -17.36 -7.70 -23.21
N THR A 210 -17.06 -8.16 -21.98
CA THR A 210 -16.99 -9.59 -21.65
C THR A 210 -18.38 -10.27 -21.65
N LEU A 211 -19.42 -9.58 -21.22
CA LEU A 211 -20.80 -10.11 -21.31
C LEU A 211 -21.16 -10.43 -22.76
N LYS A 212 -20.84 -9.52 -23.69
CA LYS A 212 -21.12 -9.66 -25.13
C LYS A 212 -20.17 -10.64 -25.85
N ALA A 213 -19.00 -10.89 -25.30
CA ALA A 213 -17.99 -11.73 -25.92
C ALA A 213 -18.49 -13.17 -26.11
N GLN A 214 -18.23 -13.72 -27.29
CA GLN A 214 -18.50 -15.12 -27.61
C GLN A 214 -17.47 -16.04 -26.93
N GLY A 215 -17.91 -17.21 -26.52
CA GLY A 215 -17.05 -18.22 -25.91
C GLY A 215 -17.42 -18.54 -24.45
N SER A 216 -17.15 -19.80 -24.09
CA SER A 216 -17.38 -20.38 -22.76
C SER A 216 -16.25 -21.35 -22.43
N PRO A 217 -15.91 -21.54 -21.16
CA PRO A 217 -16.35 -20.75 -20.00
C PRO A 217 -15.84 -19.31 -20.06
N LYS A 218 -16.42 -18.41 -19.25
CA LYS A 218 -15.89 -17.08 -18.95
C LYS A 218 -15.25 -17.08 -17.57
N TYR A 219 -14.27 -16.20 -17.36
CA TYR A 219 -13.52 -16.15 -16.09
C TYR A 219 -13.56 -14.77 -15.43
N VAL A 220 -13.54 -14.80 -14.10
CA VAL A 220 -13.32 -13.63 -13.25
C VAL A 220 -11.97 -13.75 -12.57
N VAL A 221 -11.10 -12.76 -12.72
CA VAL A 221 -9.78 -12.76 -12.13
C VAL A 221 -9.59 -11.52 -11.26
N CYS A 222 -9.20 -11.73 -10.01
CA CYS A 222 -8.79 -10.66 -9.10
C CYS A 222 -7.27 -10.56 -9.11
N ASN A 223 -6.76 -9.38 -9.45
CA ASN A 223 -5.34 -9.06 -9.39
C ASN A 223 -5.00 -8.49 -8.02
N GLY A 224 -4.40 -9.32 -7.16
CA GLY A 224 -3.81 -8.97 -5.87
C GLY A 224 -2.28 -9.03 -5.88
N ASP A 225 -1.66 -8.88 -7.06
CA ASP A 225 -0.19 -8.80 -7.21
C ASP A 225 0.28 -7.35 -7.00
N GLU A 226 0.18 -6.87 -5.76
CA GLU A 226 0.59 -5.54 -5.34
C GLU A 226 2.08 -5.52 -5.02
N GLY A 227 2.91 -5.18 -6.01
CA GLY A 227 4.37 -5.27 -5.91
C GLY A 227 5.11 -3.94 -5.78
N ASP A 228 4.43 -2.79 -5.84
CA ASP A 228 5.04 -1.46 -5.73
C ASP A 228 5.72 -1.28 -4.36
N PRO A 229 6.99 -0.81 -4.32
CA PRO A 229 7.63 -0.47 -3.05
C PRO A 229 6.82 0.57 -2.26
N GLY A 230 6.46 0.23 -1.01
CA GLY A 230 5.65 1.08 -0.14
C GLY A 230 4.14 0.97 -0.31
N ALA A 231 3.63 0.15 -1.23
CA ALA A 231 2.20 -0.09 -1.42
C ALA A 231 1.71 -1.28 -0.59
N PHE A 232 0.55 -1.12 0.10
CA PHE A 232 -0.09 -2.16 0.91
C PHE A 232 -1.63 -1.98 1.01
N MET A 233 -2.23 -1.32 0.01
CA MET A 233 -3.68 -1.03 -0.02
C MET A 233 -4.48 -2.31 -0.26
N ASP A 234 -4.15 -3.04 -1.32
CA ASP A 234 -4.80 -4.29 -1.69
C ASP A 234 -4.58 -5.38 -0.62
N GLN A 235 -3.36 -5.45 -0.07
CA GLN A 235 -3.06 -6.29 1.07
C GLN A 235 -4.02 -6.03 2.23
N SER A 236 -4.25 -4.77 2.59
CA SER A 236 -5.11 -4.38 3.71
C SER A 236 -6.58 -4.74 3.48
N VAL A 237 -7.06 -4.69 2.25
CA VAL A 237 -8.42 -5.15 1.88
C VAL A 237 -8.53 -6.67 2.00
N MET A 238 -7.57 -7.41 1.42
CA MET A 238 -7.57 -8.89 1.47
C MET A 238 -7.43 -9.43 2.90
N GLU A 239 -6.67 -8.73 3.77
CA GLU A 239 -6.47 -9.13 5.15
C GLU A 239 -7.62 -8.71 6.08
N GLY A 240 -8.23 -7.54 5.85
CA GLY A 240 -9.16 -6.93 6.79
C GLY A 240 -10.64 -7.11 6.47
N ILE A 241 -10.99 -7.15 5.18
CA ILE A 241 -12.37 -7.25 4.69
C ILE A 241 -12.49 -8.16 3.45
N PRO A 242 -11.95 -9.41 3.49
CA PRO A 242 -11.88 -10.29 2.33
C PRO A 242 -13.24 -10.58 1.71
N HIS A 243 -14.30 -10.69 2.50
CA HIS A 243 -15.65 -10.97 2.04
C HIS A 243 -16.21 -9.86 1.12
N GLN A 244 -15.86 -8.58 1.34
CA GLN A 244 -16.32 -7.47 0.50
C GLN A 244 -15.75 -7.60 -0.93
N MET A 245 -14.49 -7.97 -1.06
CA MET A 245 -13.87 -8.25 -2.37
C MET A 245 -14.48 -9.50 -3.03
N ILE A 246 -14.70 -10.58 -2.27
CA ILE A 246 -15.34 -11.82 -2.75
C ILE A 246 -16.77 -11.53 -3.24
N GLU A 247 -17.53 -10.71 -2.52
CA GLU A 247 -18.86 -10.27 -2.95
C GLU A 247 -18.81 -9.52 -4.28
N GLY A 248 -17.84 -8.63 -4.47
CA GLY A 248 -17.60 -7.95 -5.74
C GLY A 248 -17.27 -8.90 -6.89
N MET A 249 -16.50 -9.96 -6.63
CA MET A 249 -16.20 -10.99 -7.62
C MET A 249 -17.43 -11.85 -7.99
N LEU A 250 -18.27 -12.19 -7.01
CA LEU A 250 -19.55 -12.89 -7.24
C LEU A 250 -20.50 -12.07 -8.11
N ILE A 251 -20.60 -10.76 -7.84
CA ILE A 251 -21.40 -9.83 -8.65
C ILE A 251 -20.88 -9.79 -10.10
N ALA A 252 -19.55 -9.69 -10.27
CA ALA A 252 -18.94 -9.73 -11.60
C ALA A 252 -19.19 -11.06 -12.33
N ALA A 253 -19.10 -12.18 -11.61
CA ALA A 253 -19.33 -13.50 -12.16
C ALA A 253 -20.78 -13.65 -12.68
N LYS A 254 -21.76 -13.25 -11.89
CA LYS A 254 -23.17 -13.24 -12.31
C LYS A 254 -23.40 -12.32 -13.51
N ALA A 255 -22.79 -11.13 -13.49
CA ALA A 255 -22.93 -10.13 -14.56
C ALA A 255 -22.40 -10.59 -15.92
N ILE A 256 -21.36 -11.44 -15.97
CA ILE A 256 -20.76 -11.89 -17.24
C ILE A 256 -21.10 -13.34 -17.59
N GLY A 257 -21.77 -14.07 -16.69
CA GLY A 257 -22.06 -15.50 -16.84
C GLY A 257 -20.83 -16.39 -16.62
N ALA A 258 -19.95 -16.04 -15.68
CA ALA A 258 -18.80 -16.86 -15.30
C ALA A 258 -19.15 -17.81 -14.15
N ASN A 259 -18.57 -19.01 -14.17
CA ASN A 259 -18.72 -20.03 -13.12
C ASN A 259 -17.41 -20.31 -12.38
N GLN A 260 -16.31 -19.66 -12.78
CA GLN A 260 -15.01 -19.86 -12.17
C GLN A 260 -14.23 -18.55 -12.04
N GLY A 261 -13.59 -18.36 -10.89
CA GLY A 261 -12.75 -17.21 -10.60
C GLY A 261 -11.42 -17.57 -9.96
N TYR A 262 -10.47 -16.65 -10.10
CA TYR A 262 -9.15 -16.75 -9.51
C TYR A 262 -8.78 -15.48 -8.77
N ILE A 263 -8.21 -15.63 -7.58
CA ILE A 263 -7.56 -14.53 -6.84
C ILE A 263 -6.06 -14.78 -6.95
N TYR A 264 -5.36 -13.92 -7.67
CA TYR A 264 -3.91 -13.97 -7.76
C TYR A 264 -3.30 -13.13 -6.65
N VAL A 265 -2.56 -13.77 -5.75
CA VAL A 265 -1.92 -13.13 -4.59
C VAL A 265 -0.43 -13.42 -4.63
N ARG A 266 0.40 -12.42 -4.36
CA ARG A 266 1.85 -12.61 -4.32
C ARG A 266 2.31 -13.47 -3.14
N ALA A 267 3.47 -14.11 -3.29
CA ALA A 267 4.05 -15.01 -2.29
C ALA A 267 4.33 -14.33 -0.95
N GLU A 268 4.64 -13.03 -0.99
CA GLU A 268 5.01 -12.21 0.17
C GLU A 268 3.84 -11.83 1.06
N TYR A 269 2.60 -12.19 0.67
CA TYR A 269 1.39 -11.92 1.44
C TYR A 269 0.77 -13.19 2.05
N PRO A 270 1.51 -13.95 2.90
CA PRO A 270 1.01 -15.22 3.44
C PRO A 270 -0.27 -15.05 4.27
N ARG A 271 -0.40 -13.94 4.99
CA ARG A 271 -1.60 -13.62 5.78
C ARG A 271 -2.82 -13.34 4.89
N ALA A 272 -2.66 -12.60 3.80
CA ALA A 272 -3.74 -12.39 2.86
C ALA A 272 -4.24 -13.73 2.31
N VAL A 273 -3.33 -14.64 1.97
CA VAL A 273 -3.67 -16.01 1.53
C VAL A 273 -4.44 -16.78 2.60
N GLU A 274 -4.01 -16.71 3.87
CA GLU A 274 -4.69 -17.33 5.01
C GLU A 274 -6.12 -16.78 5.19
N ARG A 275 -6.26 -15.46 5.20
CA ARG A 275 -7.56 -14.77 5.34
C ARG A 275 -8.51 -15.09 4.19
N LEU A 276 -8.01 -15.10 2.96
CA LEU A 276 -8.81 -15.45 1.80
C LEU A 276 -9.23 -16.92 1.80
N ARG A 277 -8.37 -17.85 2.21
CA ARG A 277 -8.74 -19.26 2.37
C ARG A 277 -9.87 -19.44 3.39
N LEU A 278 -9.74 -18.76 4.55
CA LEU A 278 -10.76 -18.79 5.58
C LEU A 278 -12.09 -18.20 5.05
N ALA A 279 -12.04 -17.05 4.38
CA ALA A 279 -13.24 -16.40 3.85
C ALA A 279 -13.92 -17.23 2.76
N ILE A 280 -13.16 -17.84 1.85
CA ILE A 280 -13.70 -18.76 0.82
C ILE A 280 -14.37 -19.96 1.49
N ALA A 281 -13.69 -20.65 2.41
CA ALA A 281 -14.22 -21.80 3.13
C ALA A 281 -15.51 -21.46 3.90
N GLN A 282 -15.57 -20.28 4.52
CA GLN A 282 -16.78 -19.79 5.18
C GLN A 282 -17.91 -19.53 4.18
N ALA A 283 -17.61 -18.87 3.06
CA ALA A 283 -18.62 -18.58 2.03
C ALA A 283 -19.16 -19.87 1.38
N GLU A 284 -18.31 -20.88 1.17
CA GLU A 284 -18.72 -22.21 0.70
C GLU A 284 -19.60 -22.94 1.74
N ALA A 285 -19.21 -22.94 3.01
CA ALA A 285 -19.99 -23.55 4.08
C ALA A 285 -21.38 -22.90 4.25
N TYR A 286 -21.49 -21.60 3.96
CA TYR A 286 -22.76 -20.86 3.97
C TYR A 286 -23.56 -21.00 2.67
N GLY A 287 -23.05 -21.67 1.61
CA GLY A 287 -23.73 -21.79 0.32
C GLY A 287 -23.75 -20.50 -0.49
N ILE A 288 -22.83 -19.59 -0.21
CA ILE A 288 -22.63 -18.33 -0.95
C ILE A 288 -21.60 -18.48 -2.08
N LEU A 289 -20.76 -19.52 -1.99
CA LEU A 289 -19.84 -19.99 -3.05
C LEU A 289 -20.10 -21.46 -3.30
N GLY A 290 -19.70 -21.94 -4.47
CA GLY A 290 -19.83 -23.34 -4.88
C GLY A 290 -20.93 -23.56 -5.91
N ASP A 291 -21.62 -24.68 -5.80
CA ASP A 291 -22.67 -25.08 -6.73
C ASP A 291 -24.06 -24.66 -6.22
N ASN A 292 -24.97 -24.29 -7.12
CA ASN A 292 -26.37 -23.93 -6.84
C ASN A 292 -26.54 -22.90 -5.71
N ILE A 293 -25.80 -21.80 -5.80
CA ILE A 293 -25.71 -20.76 -4.77
C ILE A 293 -27.11 -20.26 -4.37
N LEU A 294 -27.41 -20.31 -3.07
CA LEU A 294 -28.70 -19.90 -2.49
C LEU A 294 -29.92 -20.56 -3.17
N GLY A 295 -29.75 -21.79 -3.66
CA GLY A 295 -30.81 -22.58 -4.31
C GLY A 295 -31.15 -22.14 -5.74
N THR A 296 -30.30 -21.34 -6.38
CA THR A 296 -30.42 -20.95 -7.78
C THR A 296 -29.60 -21.88 -8.68
N ASP A 297 -29.73 -21.72 -10.00
CA ASP A 297 -28.86 -22.38 -11.01
C ASP A 297 -27.47 -21.75 -11.13
N PHE A 298 -27.22 -20.65 -10.43
CA PHE A 298 -25.94 -19.98 -10.45
C PHE A 298 -24.92 -20.72 -9.59
N SER A 299 -23.78 -21.01 -10.17
CA SER A 299 -22.64 -21.66 -9.52
C SER A 299 -21.38 -20.85 -9.76
N PHE A 300 -20.54 -20.67 -8.74
CA PHE A 300 -19.27 -19.98 -8.87
C PHE A 300 -18.24 -20.55 -7.92
N LYS A 301 -17.13 -21.04 -8.46
CA LYS A 301 -15.97 -21.57 -7.71
C LYS A 301 -14.84 -20.56 -7.74
N LEU A 302 -14.22 -20.34 -6.60
CA LEU A 302 -13.16 -19.37 -6.42
C LEU A 302 -11.87 -20.06 -5.94
N THR A 303 -10.78 -19.84 -6.67
CA THR A 303 -9.48 -20.46 -6.39
C THR A 303 -8.43 -19.39 -6.14
N ILE A 304 -7.63 -19.56 -5.09
CA ILE A 304 -6.47 -18.71 -4.84
C ILE A 304 -5.29 -19.26 -5.64
N TYR A 305 -4.69 -18.40 -6.46
CA TYR A 305 -3.44 -18.67 -7.13
C TYR A 305 -2.32 -17.84 -6.48
N ARG A 306 -1.33 -18.52 -5.92
CA ARG A 306 -0.21 -17.86 -5.27
C ARG A 306 0.92 -17.65 -6.27
N GLY A 307 1.23 -16.40 -6.56
CA GLY A 307 2.38 -16.01 -7.39
C GLY A 307 3.72 -16.29 -6.70
N ALA A 308 4.81 -16.19 -7.46
CA ALA A 308 6.17 -16.38 -6.95
C ALA A 308 6.89 -15.05 -6.61
N GLY A 309 6.16 -13.94 -6.45
CA GLY A 309 6.71 -12.65 -6.06
C GLY A 309 7.26 -11.79 -7.19
N ALA A 310 7.01 -12.12 -8.45
CA ALA A 310 7.46 -11.34 -9.60
C ALA A 310 6.52 -10.16 -9.88
N PHE A 311 7.00 -8.92 -9.73
CA PHE A 311 6.23 -7.68 -9.99
C PHE A 311 5.61 -7.63 -11.39
N VAL A 312 6.31 -8.19 -12.40
CA VAL A 312 5.78 -8.26 -13.77
C VAL A 312 4.45 -9.02 -13.87
N CYS A 313 4.13 -9.90 -12.92
CA CYS A 313 2.86 -10.62 -12.86
C CYS A 313 1.66 -9.71 -12.51
N GLY A 314 1.88 -8.48 -12.06
CA GLY A 314 0.84 -7.44 -11.99
C GLY A 314 0.31 -7.02 -13.36
N GLU A 315 1.06 -7.24 -14.45
CA GLU A 315 0.56 -7.05 -15.82
C GLU A 315 -0.39 -8.19 -16.19
N GLY A 316 -1.61 -7.86 -16.64
CA GLY A 316 -2.70 -8.82 -16.78
C GLY A 316 -2.39 -10.04 -17.66
N SER A 317 -1.62 -9.89 -18.75
CA SER A 317 -1.28 -11.04 -19.60
C SER A 317 -0.18 -11.93 -19.00
N ALA A 318 0.71 -11.35 -18.21
CA ALA A 318 1.71 -12.09 -17.44
C ALA A 318 1.05 -12.87 -16.28
N LEU A 319 0.11 -12.22 -15.57
CA LEU A 319 -0.68 -12.84 -14.52
C LEU A 319 -1.46 -14.05 -15.04
N MET A 320 -2.20 -13.88 -16.14
CA MET A 320 -2.96 -14.98 -16.74
C MET A 320 -2.02 -16.09 -17.22
N GLY A 321 -0.87 -15.75 -17.84
CA GLY A 321 0.15 -16.73 -18.19
C GLY A 321 0.70 -17.53 -17.00
N SER A 322 0.85 -16.88 -15.86
CA SER A 322 1.23 -17.54 -14.59
C SER A 322 0.16 -18.51 -14.10
N ILE A 323 -1.12 -18.13 -14.10
CA ILE A 323 -2.24 -19.03 -13.76
C ILE A 323 -2.28 -20.25 -14.70
N GLU A 324 -1.98 -20.04 -15.98
CA GLU A 324 -1.91 -21.10 -17.00
C GLU A 324 -0.69 -22.03 -16.84
N GLY A 325 0.16 -21.85 -15.81
CA GLY A 325 1.38 -22.63 -15.60
C GLY A 325 2.55 -22.27 -16.52
N ARG A 326 2.45 -21.15 -17.24
CA ARG A 326 3.52 -20.61 -18.09
C ARG A 326 4.38 -19.62 -17.31
N ARG A 327 5.51 -19.21 -17.90
CA ARG A 327 6.28 -18.10 -17.36
C ARG A 327 5.42 -16.83 -17.32
N GLY A 328 5.48 -16.09 -16.20
CA GLY A 328 4.81 -14.80 -16.01
C GLY A 328 5.43 -13.72 -16.90
N MET A 329 5.26 -13.82 -18.20
CA MET A 329 5.77 -12.88 -19.19
C MET A 329 4.62 -12.29 -19.99
N PRO A 330 4.63 -10.95 -20.23
CA PRO A 330 3.61 -10.29 -21.04
C PRO A 330 3.52 -10.86 -22.47
N ARG A 331 2.30 -10.91 -22.98
CA ARG A 331 2.01 -11.30 -24.36
C ARG A 331 1.84 -10.06 -25.25
N VAL A 332 2.09 -10.21 -26.56
CA VAL A 332 1.66 -9.20 -27.52
C VAL A 332 0.12 -9.19 -27.55
N LYS A 333 -0.46 -8.03 -27.27
CA LYS A 333 -1.92 -7.88 -27.19
C LYS A 333 -2.54 -7.82 -28.59
N ARG A 334 -2.89 -8.97 -29.14
CA ARG A 334 -3.69 -9.08 -30.39
C ARG A 334 -5.18 -8.92 -30.11
N TYR A 335 -5.62 -9.38 -28.93
CA TYR A 335 -7.01 -9.32 -28.46
C TYR A 335 -7.03 -8.73 -27.05
N ARG A 336 -8.15 -8.16 -26.65
CA ARG A 336 -8.39 -7.77 -25.26
C ARG A 336 -8.65 -9.01 -24.40
N SER A 337 -8.34 -8.96 -23.11
CA SER A 337 -8.66 -10.06 -22.18
C SER A 337 -10.15 -10.34 -22.10
N THR A 338 -10.98 -9.32 -22.36
CA THR A 338 -12.44 -9.44 -22.45
C THR A 338 -12.91 -10.33 -23.57
N GLU A 339 -12.06 -10.56 -24.60
CA GLU A 339 -12.32 -11.45 -25.74
C GLU A 339 -11.53 -12.77 -25.61
N ARG A 340 -10.22 -12.67 -25.32
CA ARG A 340 -9.28 -13.79 -25.19
C ARG A 340 -8.28 -13.54 -24.07
N GLY A 341 -8.69 -13.89 -22.86
CA GLY A 341 -7.89 -13.76 -21.64
C GLY A 341 -7.31 -15.08 -21.16
N LEU A 342 -7.73 -15.51 -19.97
CA LEU A 342 -7.29 -16.75 -19.34
C LEU A 342 -7.76 -17.96 -20.16
N TYR A 343 -6.83 -18.88 -20.47
CA TYR A 343 -7.07 -20.05 -21.33
C TYR A 343 -7.70 -19.70 -22.68
N GLU A 344 -7.34 -18.54 -23.25
CA GLU A 344 -7.91 -17.99 -24.50
C GLU A 344 -9.44 -17.81 -24.46
N LYS A 345 -10.02 -17.59 -23.25
CA LYS A 345 -11.46 -17.38 -23.01
C LYS A 345 -11.75 -15.97 -22.53
N PRO A 346 -12.96 -15.47 -22.72
CA PRO A 346 -13.34 -14.13 -22.23
C PRO A 346 -13.12 -14.02 -20.71
N THR A 347 -12.42 -12.97 -20.30
CA THR A 347 -11.99 -12.80 -18.90
C THR A 347 -12.13 -11.36 -18.44
N VAL A 348 -12.84 -11.16 -17.32
CA VAL A 348 -12.79 -9.92 -16.55
C VAL A 348 -11.64 -10.01 -15.55
N LEU A 349 -10.65 -9.15 -15.71
CA LEU A 349 -9.56 -8.98 -14.77
C LEU A 349 -9.65 -7.58 -14.15
N ASN A 350 -9.86 -7.52 -12.85
CA ASN A 350 -9.86 -6.28 -12.05
C ASN A 350 -8.94 -6.43 -10.83
N ASN A 351 -8.55 -5.29 -10.29
CA ASN A 351 -7.78 -5.19 -9.05
C ASN A 351 -8.68 -5.42 -7.80
N VAL A 352 -8.08 -5.72 -6.66
CA VAL A 352 -8.73 -5.96 -5.35
C VAL A 352 -9.64 -4.80 -4.94
N GLU A 353 -9.11 -3.57 -4.89
CA GLU A 353 -9.89 -2.39 -4.49
C GLU A 353 -11.04 -2.11 -5.48
N THR A 354 -10.86 -2.42 -6.76
CA THR A 354 -11.91 -2.29 -7.76
C THR A 354 -13.11 -3.21 -7.42
N TYR A 355 -12.86 -4.48 -7.10
CA TYR A 355 -13.93 -5.41 -6.70
C TYR A 355 -14.57 -4.98 -5.38
N ALA A 356 -13.79 -4.48 -4.41
CA ALA A 356 -14.31 -4.03 -3.12
C ALA A 356 -15.26 -2.81 -3.23
N ASN A 357 -15.18 -2.01 -4.29
CA ASN A 357 -16.10 -0.90 -4.56
C ASN A 357 -17.48 -1.38 -5.09
N VAL A 358 -17.50 -2.53 -5.77
CA VAL A 358 -18.72 -2.98 -6.48
C VAL A 358 -19.93 -3.20 -5.57
N PRO A 359 -19.81 -3.89 -4.42
CA PRO A 359 -20.96 -4.06 -3.51
C PRO A 359 -21.55 -2.73 -3.03
N LEU A 360 -20.71 -1.72 -2.83
CA LEU A 360 -21.12 -0.38 -2.41
C LEU A 360 -21.95 0.31 -3.51
N ILE A 361 -21.49 0.20 -4.77
CA ILE A 361 -22.19 0.75 -5.94
C ILE A 361 -23.57 0.09 -6.09
N ILE A 362 -23.63 -1.23 -6.05
CA ILE A 362 -24.90 -1.97 -6.20
C ILE A 362 -25.90 -1.65 -5.08
N ASN A 363 -25.41 -1.49 -3.83
CA ASN A 363 -26.26 -1.18 -2.69
C ASN A 363 -26.75 0.26 -2.68
N LYS A 364 -25.88 1.22 -2.95
CA LYS A 364 -26.14 2.66 -2.79
C LYS A 364 -26.50 3.36 -4.12
N GLY A 365 -26.25 2.71 -5.25
CA GLY A 365 -26.54 3.20 -6.58
C GLY A 365 -25.37 3.92 -7.25
N ALA A 366 -25.36 3.87 -8.59
CA ALA A 366 -24.33 4.51 -9.42
C ALA A 366 -24.25 6.04 -9.20
N ALA A 367 -25.41 6.69 -9.04
CA ALA A 367 -25.46 8.14 -8.82
C ALA A 367 -24.79 8.56 -7.50
N TRP A 368 -24.97 7.77 -6.43
CA TRP A 368 -24.28 8.01 -5.15
C TRP A 368 -22.77 7.95 -5.32
N TYR A 369 -22.26 6.90 -5.98
CA TYR A 369 -20.82 6.75 -6.19
C TYR A 369 -20.23 7.86 -7.07
N LYS A 370 -20.97 8.25 -8.11
CA LYS A 370 -20.57 9.32 -9.04
C LYS A 370 -20.59 10.70 -8.38
N GLY A 371 -21.33 10.88 -7.30
CA GLY A 371 -21.34 12.09 -6.48
C GLY A 371 -20.11 12.27 -5.60
N ILE A 372 -19.21 11.28 -5.52
CA ILE A 372 -17.97 11.35 -4.75
C ILE A 372 -16.82 11.67 -5.70
N GLY A 373 -16.09 12.77 -5.46
CA GLY A 373 -14.95 13.18 -6.30
C GLY A 373 -15.34 13.78 -7.65
N PRO A 374 -14.38 13.90 -8.61
CA PRO A 374 -14.61 14.51 -9.92
C PRO A 374 -15.49 13.65 -10.82
N ALA A 375 -16.26 14.26 -11.69
CA ALA A 375 -17.21 13.59 -12.60
C ALA A 375 -16.54 12.52 -13.52
N THR A 376 -15.30 12.77 -13.95
CA THR A 376 -14.55 11.88 -14.85
C THR A 376 -13.72 10.82 -14.11
N SER A 377 -13.58 10.97 -12.79
CA SER A 377 -12.78 10.10 -11.92
C SER A 377 -13.46 9.93 -10.56
N PRO A 378 -14.70 9.40 -10.49
CA PRO A 378 -15.48 9.37 -9.26
C PRO A 378 -15.04 8.30 -8.28
N GLY A 379 -15.62 8.39 -7.08
CA GLY A 379 -15.37 7.51 -5.95
C GLY A 379 -14.17 7.93 -5.13
N THR A 380 -13.71 7.01 -4.31
CA THR A 380 -12.53 7.17 -3.46
C THR A 380 -11.33 6.40 -4.00
N LYS A 381 -10.16 6.67 -3.44
CA LYS A 381 -8.96 5.89 -3.64
C LYS A 381 -8.24 5.67 -2.31
N THR A 382 -7.80 4.44 -2.09
CA THR A 382 -6.93 4.11 -0.97
C THR A 382 -5.47 4.42 -1.32
N PHE A 383 -4.76 5.07 -0.41
CA PHE A 383 -3.34 5.38 -0.57
C PHE A 383 -2.52 4.86 0.61
N ALA A 384 -1.34 4.31 0.31
CA ALA A 384 -0.31 4.05 1.30
C ALA A 384 0.59 5.30 1.42
N LEU A 385 0.45 6.02 2.51
CA LEU A 385 1.20 7.24 2.81
C LEU A 385 2.44 6.88 3.61
N THR A 386 3.63 7.07 3.01
CA THR A 386 4.91 6.63 3.55
C THR A 386 6.02 7.67 3.32
N GLY A 387 7.22 7.38 3.81
CA GLY A 387 8.41 8.24 3.62
C GLY A 387 8.61 9.23 4.76
N LYS A 388 9.05 10.45 4.43
CA LYS A 388 9.43 11.50 5.36
C LYS A 388 8.23 12.34 5.83
N ILE A 389 7.21 11.68 6.35
CA ILE A 389 5.96 12.29 6.80
C ILE A 389 5.68 11.93 8.26
N VAL A 390 5.01 12.81 9.00
CA VAL A 390 4.73 12.61 10.43
C VAL A 390 3.81 11.42 10.65
N ASN A 391 2.68 11.34 9.92
CA ASN A 391 1.71 10.27 10.06
C ASN A 391 1.80 9.34 8.85
N THR A 392 2.38 8.15 9.03
CA THR A 392 2.41 7.11 8.01
C THR A 392 1.24 6.15 8.17
N GLY A 393 0.68 5.69 7.04
CA GLY A 393 -0.40 4.71 7.12
C GLY A 393 -1.21 4.53 5.85
N LEU A 394 -2.36 3.85 6.03
CA LEU A 394 -3.35 3.61 4.98
C LEU A 394 -4.47 4.63 5.11
N ILE A 395 -4.67 5.41 4.07
CA ILE A 395 -5.73 6.42 4.01
C ILE A 395 -6.69 6.14 2.86
N GLU A 396 -7.92 6.63 2.98
CA GLU A 396 -8.89 6.62 1.88
C GLU A 396 -9.51 8.01 1.76
N VAL A 397 -9.38 8.59 0.58
CA VAL A 397 -9.87 9.94 0.28
C VAL A 397 -10.66 9.95 -1.03
N PRO A 398 -11.59 10.91 -1.22
CA PRO A 398 -12.21 11.12 -2.52
C PRO A 398 -11.15 11.33 -3.62
N MET A 399 -11.39 10.78 -4.78
CA MET A 399 -10.61 11.16 -5.96
C MET A 399 -10.70 12.68 -6.13
N GLY A 400 -9.60 13.31 -6.56
CA GLY A 400 -9.51 14.77 -6.69
C GLY A 400 -9.12 15.51 -5.40
N THR A 401 -8.93 14.81 -4.27
CA THR A 401 -8.33 15.41 -3.06
C THR A 401 -6.95 15.96 -3.40
N LYS A 402 -6.64 17.16 -2.92
CA LYS A 402 -5.37 17.80 -3.19
C LYS A 402 -4.22 17.12 -2.47
N LEU A 403 -3.07 17.05 -3.11
CA LEU A 403 -1.86 16.49 -2.51
C LEU A 403 -1.47 17.23 -1.22
N ARG A 404 -1.69 18.54 -1.15
CA ARG A 404 -1.47 19.37 0.05
C ARG A 404 -2.27 18.88 1.24
N GLU A 405 -3.56 18.58 1.05
CA GLU A 405 -4.44 18.08 2.12
C GLU A 405 -3.97 16.72 2.63
N ILE A 406 -3.52 15.84 1.73
CA ILE A 406 -3.00 14.52 2.10
C ILE A 406 -1.71 14.66 2.92
N ILE A 407 -0.77 15.51 2.48
CA ILE A 407 0.54 15.64 3.15
C ILE A 407 0.41 16.39 4.49
N TYR A 408 -0.28 17.52 4.51
CA TYR A 408 -0.25 18.40 5.68
C TYR A 408 -1.40 18.14 6.64
N ASP A 409 -2.63 17.96 6.15
CA ASP A 409 -3.79 17.84 7.03
C ASP A 409 -3.97 16.42 7.56
N ILE A 410 -3.79 15.41 6.69
CA ILE A 410 -3.89 13.99 7.07
C ILE A 410 -2.53 13.49 7.58
N GLY A 411 -1.49 13.72 6.78
CA GLY A 411 -0.12 13.27 7.06
C GLY A 411 0.59 14.02 8.17
N GLY A 412 0.05 15.17 8.61
CA GLY A 412 0.64 15.98 9.68
C GLY A 412 1.91 16.74 9.30
N GLY A 413 2.22 16.82 8.00
CA GLY A 413 3.39 17.53 7.48
C GLY A 413 4.68 16.69 7.46
N ILE A 414 5.78 17.35 7.19
CA ILE A 414 7.08 16.70 6.99
C ILE A 414 7.74 16.39 8.32
N LEU A 415 8.33 15.21 8.42
CA LEU A 415 8.98 14.70 9.61
C LEU A 415 10.09 15.67 10.10
N ASN A 416 10.15 15.90 11.41
CA ASN A 416 11.14 16.76 12.07
C ASN A 416 11.13 18.23 11.59
N GLY A 417 9.99 18.73 11.06
CA GLY A 417 9.86 20.11 10.60
C GLY A 417 10.73 20.48 9.40
N LYS A 418 11.24 19.47 8.65
CA LYS A 418 12.01 19.68 7.44
C LYS A 418 11.15 20.20 6.30
N LYS A 419 11.81 20.67 5.23
CA LYS A 419 11.10 21.18 4.04
C LYS A 419 10.64 20.03 3.15
N PHE A 420 9.41 20.13 2.65
CA PHE A 420 8.93 19.24 1.59
C PHE A 420 9.79 19.41 0.33
N LYS A 421 10.16 18.29 -0.28
CA LYS A 421 10.89 18.29 -1.55
C LYS A 421 10.08 17.73 -2.69
N ALA A 422 9.58 16.52 -2.52
CA ALA A 422 8.78 15.84 -3.53
C ALA A 422 7.94 14.71 -2.93
N VAL A 423 7.02 14.18 -3.72
CA VAL A 423 6.36 12.89 -3.46
C VAL A 423 6.44 12.02 -4.71
N GLN A 424 6.91 10.79 -4.55
CA GLN A 424 6.79 9.77 -5.60
C GLN A 424 5.39 9.16 -5.52
N ILE A 425 4.65 9.20 -6.62
CA ILE A 425 3.33 8.60 -6.77
C ILE A 425 3.36 7.55 -7.88
N GLY A 426 2.61 6.44 -7.68
CA GLY A 426 2.52 5.37 -8.67
C GLY A 426 3.70 4.41 -8.72
N GLY A 427 4.51 4.39 -7.65
CA GLY A 427 5.64 3.47 -7.51
C GLY A 427 6.67 3.59 -8.63
N PRO A 428 7.30 2.48 -9.07
CA PRO A 428 8.34 2.46 -10.10
C PRO A 428 7.82 2.81 -11.50
N SER A 429 6.50 2.80 -11.70
CA SER A 429 5.86 3.19 -12.96
C SER A 429 5.39 4.65 -12.97
N GLY A 430 5.47 5.32 -11.82
CA GLY A 430 5.00 6.67 -11.60
C GLY A 430 6.06 7.73 -11.80
N GLY A 431 5.87 8.87 -11.13
CA GLY A 431 6.80 9.99 -11.19
C GLY A 431 6.76 10.81 -9.92
N CYS A 432 7.70 11.74 -9.77
CA CYS A 432 7.71 12.63 -8.62
C CYS A 432 6.96 13.94 -8.92
N LEU A 433 6.19 14.38 -7.92
CA LEU A 433 5.48 15.65 -7.88
C LEU A 433 6.18 16.56 -6.86
N THR A 434 6.19 17.87 -7.11
CA THR A 434 6.91 18.86 -6.31
C THR A 434 5.95 19.83 -5.63
N GLU A 435 6.49 20.85 -4.96
CA GLU A 435 5.70 21.90 -4.32
C GLU A 435 4.71 22.59 -5.28
N ALA A 436 5.10 22.77 -6.54
CA ALA A 436 4.24 23.34 -7.58
C ALA A 436 2.98 22.50 -7.87
N ASP A 437 3.01 21.20 -7.54
CA ASP A 437 1.92 20.26 -7.79
C ASP A 437 1.04 20.02 -6.55
N LEU A 438 1.34 20.63 -5.39
CA LEU A 438 0.63 20.36 -4.12
C LEU A 438 -0.87 20.66 -4.18
N ASP A 439 -1.28 21.65 -4.95
CA ASP A 439 -2.70 22.03 -5.11
C ASP A 439 -3.39 21.35 -6.28
N MET A 440 -2.69 20.43 -6.96
CA MET A 440 -3.26 19.61 -8.02
C MET A 440 -4.19 18.54 -7.44
N PRO A 441 -5.38 18.31 -8.05
CA PRO A 441 -6.24 17.19 -7.66
C PRO A 441 -5.61 15.86 -8.04
N LEU A 442 -5.64 14.90 -7.11
CA LEU A 442 -5.19 13.53 -7.37
C LEU A 442 -6.29 12.72 -8.05
N ASP A 443 -6.32 12.73 -9.36
CA ASP A 443 -7.23 11.96 -10.19
C ASP A 443 -6.56 11.39 -11.44
N PHE A 444 -7.26 10.47 -12.14
CA PHE A 444 -6.73 9.80 -13.33
C PHE A 444 -6.55 10.70 -14.56
N ASP A 445 -6.95 11.95 -14.50
CA ASP A 445 -6.85 12.89 -15.61
C ASP A 445 -5.82 14.00 -15.36
N SER A 446 -5.68 14.45 -14.11
CA SER A 446 -4.77 15.53 -13.69
C SER A 446 -3.33 15.03 -13.47
N VAL A 447 -3.16 13.90 -12.77
CA VAL A 447 -1.83 13.36 -12.47
C VAL A 447 -1.01 13.02 -13.73
N PRO A 448 -1.59 12.43 -14.80
CA PRO A 448 -0.86 12.20 -16.05
C PRO A 448 -0.39 13.47 -16.74
N LYS A 449 -1.13 14.58 -16.64
CA LYS A 449 -0.71 15.90 -17.20
C LYS A 449 0.54 16.43 -16.49
N ALA A 450 0.72 16.12 -15.22
CA ALA A 450 1.92 16.46 -14.46
C ALA A 450 3.12 15.51 -14.73
N GLY A 451 2.95 14.49 -15.59
CA GLY A 451 4.00 13.52 -15.94
C GLY A 451 4.17 12.39 -14.93
N ALA A 452 3.13 12.10 -14.15
CA ALA A 452 3.11 10.98 -13.21
C ALA A 452 1.86 10.10 -13.46
N ILE A 453 1.69 9.03 -12.70
CA ILE A 453 0.46 8.22 -12.70
C ILE A 453 0.04 7.95 -11.26
N ILE A 454 -1.25 7.76 -11.01
CA ILE A 454 -1.75 7.40 -9.67
C ILE A 454 -1.19 6.04 -9.25
N GLY A 455 -1.02 5.11 -10.19
CA GLY A 455 -0.59 3.76 -9.89
C GLY A 455 -1.59 3.03 -9.00
N SER A 456 -1.07 2.10 -8.20
CA SER A 456 -1.86 1.37 -7.20
C SER A 456 -2.26 2.25 -6.00
N GLY A 457 -1.56 3.36 -5.74
CA GLY A 457 -1.83 4.31 -4.66
C GLY A 457 -0.68 4.46 -3.65
N GLY A 458 0.53 4.06 -4.00
CA GLY A 458 1.72 4.35 -3.19
C GLY A 458 2.08 5.83 -3.25
N LEU A 459 2.23 6.46 -2.08
CA LEU A 459 2.72 7.83 -1.91
C LEU A 459 3.95 7.81 -1.00
N VAL A 460 5.13 8.10 -1.58
CA VAL A 460 6.39 8.17 -0.83
C VAL A 460 6.84 9.62 -0.74
N VAL A 461 6.66 10.22 0.43
CA VAL A 461 7.00 11.62 0.69
C VAL A 461 8.50 11.76 0.97
N MET A 462 9.10 12.79 0.41
CA MET A 462 10.53 13.10 0.49
C MET A 462 10.73 14.51 1.02
N ASP A 463 11.76 14.68 1.84
CA ASP A 463 12.21 15.97 2.35
C ASP A 463 13.51 16.43 1.68
N GLU A 464 14.02 17.59 2.09
CA GLU A 464 15.24 18.20 1.57
C GLU A 464 16.49 17.32 1.69
N THR A 465 16.48 16.29 2.53
CA THR A 465 17.60 15.35 2.72
C THR A 465 17.63 14.20 1.73
N ASN A 466 16.63 14.08 0.86
CA ASN A 466 16.61 13.04 -0.16
C ASN A 466 17.29 13.51 -1.44
N CYS A 467 18.22 12.72 -1.95
CA CYS A 467 18.84 12.92 -3.26
C CYS A 467 17.93 12.37 -4.36
N MET A 468 17.55 13.21 -5.33
CA MET A 468 16.61 12.80 -6.36
C MET A 468 17.22 11.82 -7.37
N ILE A 469 18.53 11.81 -7.53
CA ILE A 469 19.24 10.81 -8.35
C ILE A 469 19.24 9.45 -7.66
N GLU A 470 19.43 9.43 -6.34
CA GLU A 470 19.35 8.19 -5.55
C GLU A 470 17.92 7.60 -5.58
N ILE A 471 16.90 8.44 -5.53
CA ILE A 471 15.49 8.01 -5.70
C ILE A 471 15.27 7.42 -7.10
N ALA A 472 15.73 8.09 -8.15
CA ALA A 472 15.65 7.57 -9.52
C ALA A 472 16.41 6.23 -9.66
N ARG A 473 17.62 6.14 -9.08
CA ARG A 473 18.42 4.91 -9.03
C ARG A 473 17.71 3.78 -8.32
N PHE A 474 17.09 4.05 -7.16
CA PHE A 474 16.34 3.07 -6.39
C PHE A 474 15.22 2.43 -7.21
N PHE A 475 14.37 3.25 -7.85
CA PHE A 475 13.28 2.75 -8.68
C PHE A 475 13.77 2.06 -9.95
N MET A 476 14.84 2.56 -10.58
CA MET A 476 15.44 1.93 -11.75
C MET A 476 16.03 0.56 -11.41
N LYS A 477 16.73 0.45 -10.27
CA LYS A 477 17.27 -0.82 -9.77
C LYS A 477 16.17 -1.84 -9.49
N PHE A 478 15.06 -1.39 -8.90
CA PHE A 478 13.88 -2.23 -8.70
C PHE A 478 13.34 -2.72 -10.05
N THR A 479 13.07 -1.82 -10.98
CA THR A 479 12.49 -2.17 -12.28
C THR A 479 13.40 -3.07 -13.12
N GLN A 480 14.71 -2.84 -13.07
CA GLN A 480 15.70 -3.67 -13.75
C GLN A 480 15.67 -5.12 -13.22
N LYS A 481 15.59 -5.31 -11.90
CA LYS A 481 15.47 -6.63 -11.26
C LYS A 481 14.16 -7.33 -11.59
N GLU A 482 13.08 -6.58 -11.70
CA GLU A 482 11.73 -7.07 -11.97
C GLU A 482 11.43 -7.24 -13.48
N SER A 483 12.34 -6.86 -14.35
CA SER A 483 12.21 -7.07 -15.80
C SER A 483 12.15 -8.56 -16.11
N CYS A 484 11.12 -8.99 -16.85
CA CYS A 484 11.04 -10.38 -17.31
C CYS A 484 12.09 -10.76 -18.38
N GLY A 485 12.89 -9.79 -18.86
CA GLY A 485 13.94 -9.98 -19.85
C GLY A 485 13.48 -10.24 -21.29
N LYS A 486 12.16 -10.25 -21.56
CA LYS A 486 11.62 -10.66 -22.88
C LYS A 486 11.98 -9.69 -24.01
N CYS A 487 11.84 -8.40 -23.81
CA CYS A 487 12.13 -7.39 -24.83
C CYS A 487 13.43 -6.65 -24.56
N VAL A 488 14.26 -6.48 -25.60
CA VAL A 488 15.57 -5.83 -25.52
C VAL A 488 15.50 -4.41 -24.93
N PRO A 489 14.57 -3.53 -25.35
CA PRO A 489 14.52 -2.17 -24.82
C PRO A 489 14.37 -2.11 -23.28
N CYS A 490 13.55 -2.99 -22.69
CA CYS A 490 13.42 -3.07 -21.25
C CYS A 490 14.66 -3.72 -20.61
N ARG A 491 15.07 -4.92 -21.07
CA ARG A 491 16.17 -5.68 -20.47
C ARG A 491 17.49 -4.90 -20.46
N GLU A 492 17.90 -4.40 -21.63
CA GLU A 492 19.17 -3.69 -21.78
C GLU A 492 19.05 -2.21 -21.41
N GLY A 493 17.94 -1.56 -21.81
CA GLY A 493 17.77 -0.13 -21.57
C GLY A 493 17.69 0.21 -20.06
N THR A 494 16.94 -0.56 -19.28
CA THR A 494 16.90 -0.32 -17.82
C THR A 494 18.24 -0.60 -17.15
N LEU A 495 19.01 -1.59 -17.63
CA LEU A 495 20.35 -1.86 -17.12
C LEU A 495 21.31 -0.69 -17.41
N ARG A 496 21.32 -0.19 -18.66
CA ARG A 496 22.19 0.95 -19.03
C ARG A 496 21.83 2.23 -18.26
N MET A 497 20.54 2.50 -18.12
CA MET A 497 20.08 3.64 -17.31
C MET A 497 20.51 3.48 -15.84
N LEU A 498 20.43 2.29 -15.26
CA LEU A 498 20.89 2.02 -13.90
C LEU A 498 22.39 2.25 -13.75
N GLU A 499 23.20 1.74 -14.67
CA GLU A 499 24.67 1.95 -14.66
C GLU A 499 25.05 3.44 -14.70
N ILE A 500 24.33 4.25 -15.49
CA ILE A 500 24.54 5.70 -15.51
C ILE A 500 24.21 6.32 -14.16
N LEU A 501 23.05 6.00 -13.60
CA LEU A 501 22.64 6.54 -12.29
C LEU A 501 23.60 6.10 -11.17
N GLU A 502 24.07 4.85 -11.18
CA GLU A 502 25.03 4.33 -10.21
C GLU A 502 26.36 5.07 -10.27
N ARG A 503 26.89 5.37 -11.48
CA ARG A 503 28.13 6.14 -11.59
C ARG A 503 27.95 7.60 -11.19
N ILE A 504 26.80 8.22 -11.46
CA ILE A 504 26.52 9.60 -11.03
C ILE A 504 26.53 9.70 -9.49
N VAL A 505 25.80 8.82 -8.79
CA VAL A 505 25.76 8.84 -7.31
C VAL A 505 27.10 8.41 -6.68
N ALA A 506 27.93 7.69 -7.43
CA ALA A 506 29.28 7.33 -7.03
C ALA A 506 30.32 8.45 -7.24
N GLY A 507 29.92 9.60 -7.81
CA GLY A 507 30.83 10.73 -8.12
C GLY A 507 31.68 10.52 -9.37
N ALA A 508 31.33 9.55 -10.21
CA ALA A 508 32.00 9.21 -11.47
C ALA A 508 31.12 9.56 -12.70
N GLY A 509 30.16 10.47 -12.51
CA GLY A 509 29.32 10.97 -13.61
C GLY A 509 30.14 11.66 -14.68
N GLN A 510 29.74 11.53 -15.93
CA GLN A 510 30.45 11.99 -17.12
C GLN A 510 29.63 13.02 -17.88
N ASP A 511 30.30 13.91 -18.61
CA ASP A 511 29.64 14.77 -19.57
C ASP A 511 28.89 13.92 -20.60
N GLY A 512 27.66 14.33 -20.91
CA GLY A 512 26.74 13.58 -21.78
C GLY A 512 25.83 12.56 -21.09
N ASP A 513 26.04 12.21 -19.81
CA ASP A 513 25.20 11.25 -19.06
C ASP A 513 23.72 11.65 -19.03
N ILE A 514 23.44 12.94 -18.81
CA ILE A 514 22.08 13.46 -18.80
C ILE A 514 21.40 13.25 -20.16
N LYS A 515 22.10 13.58 -21.26
CA LYS A 515 21.60 13.39 -22.61
C LYS A 515 21.34 11.91 -22.91
N LEU A 516 22.24 11.04 -22.50
CA LEU A 516 22.10 9.60 -22.70
C LEU A 516 20.93 9.03 -21.90
N LEU A 517 20.69 9.50 -20.66
CA LEU A 517 19.50 9.13 -19.88
C LEU A 517 18.20 9.55 -20.57
N ASP A 518 18.15 10.75 -21.16
CA ASP A 518 16.99 11.24 -21.92
C ASP A 518 16.74 10.36 -23.16
N GLU A 519 17.78 10.07 -23.96
CA GLU A 519 17.68 9.23 -25.17
C GLU A 519 17.24 7.79 -24.86
N LEU A 520 17.83 7.17 -23.82
CA LEU A 520 17.44 5.85 -23.35
C LEU A 520 16.00 5.84 -22.82
N SER A 521 15.60 6.88 -22.08
CA SER A 521 14.23 7.02 -21.57
C SER A 521 13.19 7.00 -22.70
N VAL A 522 13.43 7.76 -23.76
CA VAL A 522 12.56 7.79 -24.95
C VAL A 522 12.52 6.42 -25.63
N THR A 523 13.68 5.79 -25.81
CA THR A 523 13.80 4.48 -26.47
C THR A 523 13.06 3.39 -25.71
N VAL A 524 13.30 3.28 -24.40
CA VAL A 524 12.66 2.28 -23.54
C VAL A 524 11.15 2.50 -23.48
N SER A 525 10.69 3.73 -23.28
CA SER A 525 9.26 4.05 -23.21
C SER A 525 8.50 3.71 -24.49
N LYS A 526 9.08 3.98 -25.66
CA LYS A 526 8.42 3.75 -26.95
C LYS A 526 8.50 2.30 -27.43
N ALA A 527 9.63 1.62 -27.20
CA ALA A 527 9.91 0.34 -27.81
C ALA A 527 9.67 -0.87 -26.87
N ALA A 528 9.47 -0.67 -25.57
CA ALA A 528 9.16 -1.77 -24.65
C ALA A 528 7.77 -2.37 -24.93
N LEU A 529 7.63 -3.68 -24.68
CA LEU A 529 6.43 -4.45 -25.00
C LEU A 529 5.24 -4.14 -24.07
N CYS A 530 5.47 -4.09 -22.75
CA CYS A 530 4.42 -4.00 -21.74
C CYS A 530 4.50 -2.71 -20.91
N GLY A 531 3.51 -2.49 -20.05
CA GLY A 531 3.43 -1.33 -19.15
C GLY A 531 4.68 -1.16 -18.29
N LEU A 532 5.18 -2.23 -17.66
CA LEU A 532 6.39 -2.19 -16.84
C LEU A 532 7.57 -1.54 -17.59
N GLY A 533 7.91 -2.05 -18.78
CA GLY A 533 9.02 -1.49 -19.55
C GLY A 533 8.75 -0.07 -20.06
N LYS A 534 7.51 0.21 -20.52
CA LYS A 534 7.14 1.54 -21.03
C LYS A 534 7.20 2.63 -19.97
N THR A 535 6.90 2.29 -18.73
CA THR A 535 6.88 3.24 -17.61
C THR A 535 8.16 3.22 -16.76
N ALA A 536 9.03 2.25 -16.96
CA ALA A 536 10.31 2.13 -16.24
C ALA A 536 11.13 3.43 -16.19
N PRO A 537 11.21 4.24 -17.27
CA PRO A 537 11.96 5.49 -17.26
C PRO A 537 11.28 6.64 -16.52
N ASN A 538 9.99 6.54 -16.16
CA ASN A 538 9.24 7.68 -15.59
C ASN A 538 9.88 8.31 -14.35
N PRO A 539 10.42 7.55 -13.35
CA PRO A 539 11.13 8.16 -12.23
C PRO A 539 12.34 8.98 -12.67
N VAL A 540 13.08 8.51 -13.68
CA VAL A 540 14.23 9.24 -14.24
C VAL A 540 13.77 10.49 -15.00
N ILE A 541 12.78 10.36 -15.88
CA ILE A 541 12.22 11.49 -16.64
C ILE A 541 11.71 12.58 -15.69
N SER A 542 10.95 12.20 -14.66
CA SER A 542 10.36 13.18 -13.73
C SER A 542 11.41 13.85 -12.86
N THR A 543 12.44 13.14 -12.39
CA THR A 543 13.53 13.72 -11.62
C THR A 543 14.45 14.60 -12.48
N LEU A 544 14.80 14.18 -13.68
CA LEU A 544 15.58 15.01 -14.61
C LEU A 544 14.84 16.32 -14.96
N LYS A 545 13.53 16.24 -15.20
CA LYS A 545 12.74 17.43 -15.52
C LYS A 545 12.66 18.43 -14.38
N ARG A 546 12.57 17.98 -13.14
CA ARG A 546 12.26 18.81 -11.96
C ARG A 546 13.48 19.15 -11.11
N PHE A 547 14.52 18.34 -11.19
CA PHE A 547 15.73 18.45 -10.36
C PHE A 547 17.01 18.32 -11.19
N ARG A 548 16.99 18.87 -12.40
CA ARG A 548 18.15 18.82 -13.33
C ARG A 548 19.42 19.37 -12.70
N ASN A 549 19.30 20.43 -11.91
CA ASN A 549 20.41 21.02 -11.17
C ASN A 549 21.11 20.03 -10.24
N GLU A 550 20.38 19.12 -9.61
CA GLU A 550 21.01 18.08 -8.76
C GLU A 550 21.88 17.12 -9.59
N TYR A 551 21.42 16.75 -10.80
CA TYR A 551 22.22 15.92 -11.71
C TYR A 551 23.49 16.67 -12.15
N GLU A 552 23.38 17.94 -12.50
CA GLU A 552 24.50 18.79 -12.89
C GLU A 552 25.49 18.98 -11.73
N ASP A 553 25.03 19.19 -10.52
CA ASP A 553 25.87 19.30 -9.33
C ASP A 553 26.63 18.00 -9.05
N HIS A 554 25.99 16.84 -9.21
CA HIS A 554 26.65 15.53 -9.03
C HIS A 554 27.74 15.29 -10.10
N ILE A 555 27.46 15.65 -11.36
CA ILE A 555 28.36 15.37 -12.50
C ILE A 555 29.51 16.39 -12.55
N TYR A 556 29.20 17.68 -12.47
CA TYR A 556 30.19 18.74 -12.74
C TYR A 556 30.83 19.33 -11.49
N LYS A 557 30.10 19.34 -10.35
CA LYS A 557 30.61 19.88 -9.09
C LYS A 557 31.04 18.78 -8.11
N HIS A 558 30.75 17.51 -8.42
CA HIS A 558 30.96 16.36 -7.53
C HIS A 558 30.37 16.58 -6.13
N GLN A 559 29.15 17.14 -6.08
CA GLN A 559 28.47 17.51 -4.85
C GLN A 559 27.04 16.95 -4.83
N CYS A 560 26.66 16.36 -3.71
CA CYS A 560 25.28 15.99 -3.41
C CYS A 560 24.66 17.05 -2.49
N THR A 561 23.76 17.89 -3.01
CA THR A 561 23.12 18.96 -2.25
C THR A 561 22.26 18.45 -1.10
N ALA A 562 21.73 17.23 -1.19
CA ALA A 562 20.99 16.57 -0.13
C ALA A 562 21.89 15.88 0.92
N GLY A 563 23.20 15.76 0.67
CA GLY A 563 24.13 15.07 1.57
C GLY A 563 23.92 13.56 1.69
N GLU A 564 23.10 12.94 0.83
CA GLU A 564 22.75 11.51 0.91
C GLU A 564 23.82 10.62 0.27
N CYS A 565 24.41 11.06 -0.86
CA CYS A 565 25.35 10.25 -1.64
C CYS A 565 26.71 10.13 -0.95
N GLN A 566 26.97 8.99 -0.35
CA GLN A 566 28.17 8.73 0.49
C GLN A 566 29.50 9.04 -0.21
N LYS A 567 29.58 8.71 -1.51
CA LYS A 567 30.82 8.92 -2.28
C LYS A 567 31.09 10.39 -2.63
N LEU A 568 30.09 11.25 -2.54
CA LEU A 568 30.19 12.69 -2.79
C LEU A 568 30.39 13.51 -1.51
N LYS A 569 30.24 12.90 -0.34
CA LYS A 569 30.53 13.57 0.94
C LYS A 569 32.01 13.87 1.07
N LYS A 570 32.33 15.04 1.58
CA LYS A 570 33.69 15.41 1.91
C LYS A 570 33.95 15.16 3.38
N LEU A 571 35.09 14.57 3.67
CA LEU A 571 35.59 14.43 5.03
C LEU A 571 36.77 15.36 5.23
N SER A 572 36.74 16.12 6.29
CA SER A 572 37.88 16.96 6.72
C SER A 572 38.27 16.62 8.15
N ILE A 573 39.55 16.88 8.47
CA ILE A 573 40.03 16.80 9.86
C ILE A 573 40.35 18.21 10.30
N ASP A 574 39.61 18.71 11.29
CA ASP A 574 39.86 20.01 11.92
C ASP A 574 41.13 19.91 12.78
N PRO A 575 42.24 20.58 12.39
CA PRO A 575 43.49 20.51 13.15
C PRO A 575 43.37 21.03 14.58
N ASN A 576 42.47 22.00 14.80
CA ASN A 576 42.26 22.61 16.11
C ASN A 576 41.59 21.67 17.12
N ASN A 577 40.67 20.82 16.62
CA ASN A 577 40.02 19.83 17.46
C ASN A 577 40.82 18.51 17.53
N CYS A 578 41.79 18.31 16.64
CA CYS A 578 42.59 17.09 16.63
C CYS A 578 43.56 17.03 17.82
N SER A 579 43.46 15.96 18.61
CA SER A 579 44.38 15.71 19.75
C SER A 579 45.67 14.97 19.35
N GLY A 580 45.84 14.58 18.09
CA GLY A 580 46.99 13.80 17.64
C GLY A 580 47.04 12.35 18.16
N CYS A 581 45.89 11.75 18.55
CA CYS A 581 45.84 10.43 19.17
C CYS A 581 46.05 9.25 18.20
N GLY A 582 45.91 9.45 16.88
CA GLY A 582 46.13 8.45 15.85
C GLY A 582 45.04 7.36 15.73
N ALA A 583 43.94 7.47 16.47
CA ALA A 583 42.88 6.47 16.45
C ALA A 583 42.24 6.35 15.06
N CYS A 584 42.07 7.46 14.35
CA CYS A 584 41.48 7.50 13.00
C CYS A 584 42.41 6.87 11.94
N SER A 585 43.74 7.09 12.04
CA SER A 585 44.70 6.49 11.13
C SER A 585 44.76 4.96 11.27
N LYS A 586 44.67 4.45 12.50
CA LYS A 586 44.67 2.99 12.78
C LYS A 586 43.48 2.25 12.21
N VAL A 587 42.30 2.90 12.07
CA VAL A 587 41.09 2.28 11.54
C VAL A 587 40.89 2.57 10.06
N CYS A 588 41.75 3.33 9.42
CA CYS A 588 41.64 3.67 8.00
C CYS A 588 42.15 2.52 7.12
N PRO A 589 41.28 1.77 6.44
CA PRO A 589 41.68 0.62 5.62
C PRO A 589 42.46 1.04 4.37
N ALA A 590 42.28 2.28 3.92
CA ALA A 590 42.93 2.84 2.74
C ALA A 590 44.25 3.60 3.07
N GLY A 591 44.63 3.70 4.35
CA GLY A 591 45.81 4.48 4.74
C GLY A 591 45.74 5.98 4.41
N ALA A 592 44.54 6.50 4.21
CA ALA A 592 44.30 7.87 3.75
C ALA A 592 44.54 8.95 4.83
N ILE A 593 44.88 8.56 6.06
CA ILE A 593 45.01 9.48 7.19
C ILE A 593 46.46 9.42 7.71
N THR A 594 47.20 10.53 7.55
CA THR A 594 48.61 10.64 7.92
C THR A 594 48.79 11.72 8.99
N GLN A 595 49.79 11.50 9.87
CA GLN A 595 50.19 12.50 10.85
C GLN A 595 51.10 13.56 10.18
N GLN A 596 50.91 14.82 10.53
CA GLN A 596 51.77 15.91 10.10
C GLN A 596 53.00 16.03 11.03
N ASP A 597 54.01 16.68 10.57
CA ASP A 597 55.23 16.96 11.39
C ASP A 597 55.03 18.18 12.30
N LYS A 598 54.10 19.07 11.94
CA LYS A 598 53.87 20.33 12.66
C LYS A 598 52.91 20.13 13.84
N VAL A 599 53.37 20.56 15.02
CA VAL A 599 52.52 20.66 16.23
C VAL A 599 51.97 22.08 16.32
N LEU A 600 50.63 22.20 16.47
CA LEU A 600 50.01 23.50 16.66
C LEU A 600 50.28 24.06 18.07
N GLU A 601 50.25 25.38 18.20
CA GLU A 601 50.38 26.06 19.48
C GLU A 601 49.35 25.57 20.50
N GLY A 602 49.79 25.27 21.73
CA GLY A 602 48.95 24.71 22.78
C GLY A 602 48.62 23.20 22.66
N LYS A 603 49.11 22.49 21.63
CA LYS A 603 48.97 21.05 21.46
C LYS A 603 50.19 20.27 21.87
N LYS A 604 50.02 19.02 22.36
CA LYS A 604 51.11 18.12 22.76
C LYS A 604 51.60 17.22 21.62
N LYS A 605 50.83 17.04 20.57
CA LYS A 605 51.11 16.15 19.43
C LYS A 605 50.68 16.79 18.12
N ALA A 606 51.35 16.41 17.04
CA ALA A 606 50.99 16.82 15.70
C ALA A 606 49.62 16.26 15.30
N TYR A 607 48.88 17.03 14.54
CA TYR A 607 47.55 16.65 14.06
C TYR A 607 47.61 15.70 12.86
N TYR A 608 46.46 15.09 12.53
CA TYR A 608 46.32 14.24 11.37
C TYR A 608 45.61 14.99 10.24
N VAL A 609 45.91 14.62 9.00
CA VAL A 609 45.24 15.11 7.80
C VAL A 609 44.70 13.93 6.99
N LEU A 610 43.64 14.18 6.24
CA LEU A 610 43.02 13.21 5.35
C LEU A 610 43.42 13.53 3.90
N ASN A 611 43.92 12.52 3.20
CA ASN A 611 44.11 12.58 1.76
C ASN A 611 42.81 12.14 1.06
N GLU A 612 42.12 13.09 0.45
CA GLU A 612 40.85 12.86 -0.22
C GLU A 612 40.95 11.88 -1.41
N SER A 613 42.06 11.94 -2.16
CA SER A 613 42.26 11.08 -3.33
C SER A 613 42.42 9.59 -2.99
N THR A 614 42.93 9.30 -1.78
CA THR A 614 43.13 7.94 -1.28
C THR A 614 41.95 7.47 -0.45
N CYS A 615 41.10 8.41 0.02
CA CYS A 615 39.98 8.10 0.90
C CYS A 615 38.86 7.36 0.19
N ILE A 616 38.52 6.16 0.66
CA ILE A 616 37.39 5.36 0.15
C ILE A 616 36.04 5.75 0.75
N LYS A 617 35.99 6.77 1.61
CA LYS A 617 34.78 7.32 2.24
C LYS A 617 33.97 6.27 3.02
N CYS A 618 34.67 5.44 3.80
CA CYS A 618 34.02 4.40 4.64
C CYS A 618 33.53 4.93 6.00
N PHE A 619 33.85 6.15 6.38
CA PHE A 619 33.47 6.85 7.61
C PHE A 619 33.92 6.21 8.94
N SER A 620 34.67 5.11 8.95
CA SER A 620 35.17 4.47 10.17
C SER A 620 35.99 5.40 11.06
N CYS A 621 36.72 6.35 10.45
CA CYS A 621 37.49 7.37 11.18
C CYS A 621 36.56 8.38 11.91
N LEU A 622 35.42 8.74 11.34
CA LEU A 622 34.46 9.65 11.93
C LEU A 622 33.87 9.04 13.21
N GLU A 623 33.41 7.79 13.14
CA GLU A 623 32.87 7.07 14.28
C GLU A 623 33.88 6.87 15.41
N LYS A 624 35.17 6.74 15.07
CA LYS A 624 36.26 6.50 16.02
C LYS A 624 36.77 7.75 16.70
N CYS A 625 36.48 8.94 16.16
CA CYS A 625 37.03 10.20 16.67
C CYS A 625 36.27 10.69 17.90
N LYS A 626 36.86 10.52 19.10
CA LYS A 626 36.25 11.00 20.37
C LYS A 626 36.36 12.52 20.56
N PHE A 627 37.09 13.23 19.72
CA PHE A 627 37.36 14.67 19.83
C PHE A 627 36.53 15.50 18.84
N ASN A 628 35.61 14.88 18.09
CA ASN A 628 34.85 15.52 17.04
C ASN A 628 35.70 16.34 16.06
N ALA A 629 36.97 15.90 15.84
CA ALA A 629 37.86 16.57 14.93
C ALA A 629 37.60 16.23 13.46
N ILE A 630 36.95 15.10 13.18
CA ILE A 630 36.56 14.71 11.82
C ILE A 630 35.17 15.22 11.55
N LYS A 631 35.02 15.98 10.47
CA LYS A 631 33.76 16.57 10.04
C LYS A 631 33.37 16.02 8.68
N GLU A 632 32.08 15.86 8.51
CA GLU A 632 31.44 15.54 7.24
C GLU A 632 30.89 16.84 6.66
N GLU A 633 31.24 17.14 5.43
CA GLU A 633 30.72 18.27 4.65
C GLU A 633 29.92 17.74 3.47
N ALA A 634 28.78 18.37 3.20
CA ALA A 634 27.89 18.00 2.11
C ALA A 634 28.42 18.42 0.74
#